data_1f528cdf311a057609c4f5e7bdf88658
#
_entry.id   1f528cdf311a057609c4f5e7bdf88658
#
_cell.length_a   1.000
_cell.length_b   1.000
_cell.length_c   1.000
_cell.angle_alpha   90.00
_cell.angle_beta   90.00
_cell.angle_gamma   90.00
#
_symmetry.space_group_name_H-M   'P 1'
#
loop_
_entity.id
_entity.type
_entity.pdbx_description
1 polymer ?
#
loop_
_entity_poly.entity_id
_entity_poly.type
_entity_poly.pdbx_seq_one_letter_code
_entity_poly.pdbx_strand_id
1 'polypeptide(L)'
;MKKGIFKAIILLLTVIFTFSAFSACKNDNTSDDGDDVKTVTDVKTHKVEGTLHDVNVNYNEPVGTLSANGRTEYTVVSSSGYSVASKFVSKHLSAATGVNFPLEFAEECNLSAGKYIVFGLNELIKSTVTVPEAKILGDQGYYIKTVGDDVLVYFTSANGAQLAALALLRALVGYDMMSVDCVIYEKAGDVLPAIEIAERPDYEFRINSNEMKGDAKYGMGFTQKSGMLQTGTGNVHNLYDFFTQEDVENHSKWFSEGAIVQRDAVGGGKERVRIGQPCFTAHGDKEEYEALLNHMSEQIIEILKNKPDVLNMRISQNDVLGENMTWKCTCAACNASYEYYGTLGGAMLSFANDLAKKVNAYIDANEPGRIFNLVVLAYQEALQAPVQRKNGEYALDENGKGIPETRYDFDEQGNKTVVSDENGQPEKLVCGRGVAYEFAASKANWIHSFYEAENREFASAIEAWAGLGSSNLYIWSYEISYYQYLYPYNNYQILLDNFKYFKEFGGNFIYPEGTWENMNNPGFAKLRDYINSKGMFDVNSDYNELVDKFFKYYFREAAPVMRKYFNEVQVNLTINENITGGRVHSYGLSDNRVWPEALVTGWLNSFEVAQNEILKYKETDAELYEALSKHILIESLFPRYVLCTKYDKSFSTSQIKEMRKSFLKDFEDLGNTTHQEHFVISDVTSGWNLD
;
A
#
# COMPACT_ATOMS: atom_id res chain seq x y z
N MET A 1 48.79 -24.21 26.30
CA MET A 1 48.08 -23.03 26.78
C MET A 1 47.33 -22.34 25.62
N LYS A 2 46.39 -23.01 24.97
CA LYS A 2 45.51 -22.44 23.91
C LYS A 2 44.07 -23.03 23.91
N LYS A 3 43.62 -23.60 25.02
CA LYS A 3 42.26 -24.16 25.16
C LYS A 3 41.39 -23.48 26.24
N GLY A 4 41.90 -22.41 26.88
CA GLY A 4 41.21 -21.73 27.99
C GLY A 4 40.44 -20.45 27.60
N ILE A 5 40.75 -19.83 26.46
CA ILE A 5 40.21 -18.52 26.10
C ILE A 5 38.88 -18.64 25.32
N PHE A 6 38.64 -19.76 24.67
CA PHE A 6 37.41 -19.97 23.88
C PHE A 6 36.17 -20.32 24.71
N LYS A 7 36.35 -20.76 25.98
CA LYS A 7 35.23 -21.04 26.89
C LYS A 7 34.73 -19.81 27.65
N ALA A 8 35.52 -18.73 27.75
CA ALA A 8 35.12 -17.51 28.44
C ALA A 8 34.25 -16.57 27.57
N ILE A 9 34.37 -16.66 26.26
CA ILE A 9 33.60 -15.81 25.33
C ILE A 9 32.18 -16.38 25.11
N ILE A 10 32.02 -17.71 25.20
CA ILE A 10 30.68 -18.35 25.09
C ILE A 10 29.84 -18.15 26.36
N LEU A 11 30.48 -17.95 27.53
CA LEU A 11 29.74 -17.70 28.77
C LEU A 11 29.28 -16.27 28.97
N LEU A 12 29.81 -15.31 28.19
CA LEU A 12 29.38 -13.88 28.28
C LEU A 12 28.22 -13.55 27.34
N LEU A 13 27.92 -14.39 26.34
CA LEU A 13 26.78 -14.20 25.42
C LEU A 13 25.50 -14.93 25.87
N THR A 14 25.56 -15.75 26.92
CA THR A 14 24.39 -16.48 27.44
C THR A 14 23.70 -15.80 28.64
N VAL A 15 24.16 -14.63 29.08
CA VAL A 15 23.66 -13.94 30.30
C VAL A 15 22.81 -12.67 29.95
N ILE A 16 22.61 -12.35 28.69
CA ILE A 16 21.84 -11.13 28.29
C ILE A 16 20.38 -11.43 27.86
N PHE A 17 19.91 -12.67 27.98
CA PHE A 17 18.50 -12.98 27.77
C PHE A 17 17.80 -13.48 29.03
N THR A 18 17.79 -12.66 30.09
CA THR A 18 16.81 -12.80 31.16
C THR A 18 15.96 -11.52 31.19
N PHE A 19 14.69 -11.70 30.90
CA PHE A 19 13.63 -10.70 31.02
C PHE A 19 13.73 -9.96 32.34
N SER A 20 13.96 -8.66 32.29
CA SER A 20 13.71 -7.76 33.42
C SER A 20 12.28 -7.25 33.31
N ALA A 21 11.37 -7.89 34.03
CA ALA A 21 10.10 -7.27 34.36
C ALA A 21 10.38 -6.04 35.24
N PHE A 22 10.20 -4.84 34.70
CA PHE A 22 10.21 -3.63 35.51
C PHE A 22 8.83 -3.45 36.16
N SER A 23 8.83 -3.63 37.44
CA SER A 23 7.75 -3.26 38.36
C SER A 23 7.64 -1.74 38.44
N ALA A 24 6.46 -1.21 38.13
CA ALA A 24 6.15 0.21 38.24
C ALA A 24 6.18 0.62 39.74
N CYS A 25 7.07 1.52 40.12
CA CYS A 25 6.95 2.32 41.31
C CYS A 25 6.05 3.53 41.03
N LYS A 26 4.88 3.56 41.65
CA LYS A 26 4.09 4.79 41.83
C LYS A 26 4.87 5.79 42.65
N ASN A 27 5.04 6.99 42.17
CA ASN A 27 5.25 8.17 43.00
C ASN A 27 4.16 9.19 42.63
N ASP A 28 3.24 9.36 43.56
CA ASP A 28 2.34 10.49 43.57
C ASP A 28 3.13 11.76 43.92
N ASN A 29 3.15 12.73 43.05
CA ASN A 29 3.25 14.13 43.38
C ASN A 29 2.58 14.98 42.30
N THR A 30 1.47 15.56 42.72
CA THR A 30 0.68 16.56 42.01
C THR A 30 1.46 17.86 41.82
N SER A 31 1.57 18.34 40.59
CA SER A 31 1.50 19.76 40.25
C SER A 31 0.91 19.89 38.83
N ASP A 32 -0.23 20.54 38.82
CA ASP A 32 -1.06 21.00 37.75
C ASP A 32 -0.27 22.01 36.89
N ASP A 33 -0.11 21.70 35.59
CA ASP A 33 -0.06 22.67 34.53
C ASP A 33 -0.23 21.89 33.19
N GLY A 34 -1.33 22.24 32.52
CA GLY A 34 -1.80 21.52 31.35
C GLY A 34 -0.90 21.67 30.12
N ASP A 35 -0.49 20.54 29.64
CA ASP A 35 -0.31 20.21 28.22
C ASP A 35 -0.36 18.68 28.16
N ASP A 36 -1.56 18.14 27.88
CA ASP A 36 -1.75 16.73 27.57
C ASP A 36 -1.06 16.41 26.22
N VAL A 37 0.26 16.29 26.27
CA VAL A 37 0.98 15.48 25.28
C VAL A 37 0.52 14.04 25.55
N LYS A 38 -0.34 13.50 24.70
CA LYS A 38 -0.65 12.07 24.69
C LYS A 38 0.67 11.32 24.61
N THR A 39 1.15 10.85 25.75
CA THR A 39 2.30 9.96 25.81
C THR A 39 1.92 8.68 25.07
N VAL A 40 2.70 8.35 24.05
CA VAL A 40 2.58 7.14 23.24
C VAL A 40 2.92 5.92 24.10
N THR A 41 1.98 5.52 24.95
CA THR A 41 2.02 4.24 25.66
C THR A 41 0.97 3.34 25.04
N ASP A 42 1.45 2.24 24.40
CA ASP A 42 0.65 1.14 23.84
C ASP A 42 0.00 1.33 22.46
N VAL A 43 0.70 1.86 21.48
CA VAL A 43 0.27 1.82 20.05
C VAL A 43 -0.02 0.38 19.59
N LYS A 44 0.71 -0.62 20.13
CA LYS A 44 0.55 -2.04 19.74
C LYS A 44 -0.78 -2.66 20.15
N THR A 45 -1.47 -2.12 21.15
CA THR A 45 -2.75 -2.63 21.64
C THR A 45 -3.94 -1.75 21.25
N HIS A 46 -3.67 -0.56 20.71
CA HIS A 46 -4.72 0.34 20.26
C HIS A 46 -5.51 -0.27 19.10
N LYS A 47 -6.84 -0.24 19.21
CA LYS A 47 -7.76 -0.68 18.16
C LYS A 47 -8.48 0.50 17.54
N VAL A 48 -8.52 0.51 16.21
CA VAL A 48 -9.34 1.47 15.47
C VAL A 48 -10.79 1.03 15.54
N GLU A 49 -11.65 1.94 15.95
CA GLU A 49 -13.09 1.72 16.05
C GLU A 49 -13.80 1.91 14.70
N GLY A 50 -15.01 1.36 14.60
CA GLY A 50 -15.84 1.51 13.39
C GLY A 50 -15.46 0.59 12.23
N THR A 51 -14.56 -0.36 12.45
CA THR A 51 -14.27 -1.48 11.53
C THR A 51 -15.40 -2.52 11.55
N LEU A 52 -15.49 -3.35 10.51
CA LEU A 52 -16.48 -4.45 10.44
C LEU A 52 -15.77 -5.76 10.12
N HIS A 53 -15.46 -6.52 11.15
CA HIS A 53 -14.81 -7.83 11.08
C HIS A 53 -15.49 -8.82 12.03
N ASP A 54 -16.81 -8.99 11.86
CA ASP A 54 -17.61 -9.92 12.66
C ASP A 54 -17.44 -11.34 12.06
N VAL A 55 -16.53 -12.12 12.63
CA VAL A 55 -16.19 -13.46 12.17
C VAL A 55 -16.56 -14.48 13.24
N ASN A 56 -17.62 -15.26 13.00
CA ASN A 56 -18.03 -16.37 13.84
C ASN A 56 -18.03 -17.67 13.03
N VAL A 57 -17.06 -18.55 13.31
CA VAL A 57 -16.92 -19.86 12.65
C VAL A 57 -16.72 -20.93 13.73
N ASN A 58 -17.73 -21.78 13.92
CA ASN A 58 -17.72 -22.81 14.96
C ASN A 58 -17.46 -24.21 14.36
N TYR A 59 -16.26 -24.71 14.53
CA TYR A 59 -15.86 -26.07 14.09
C TYR A 59 -16.19 -27.15 15.11
N ASN A 60 -16.48 -26.78 16.37
CA ASN A 60 -16.80 -27.76 17.42
C ASN A 60 -18.23 -28.28 17.32
N GLU A 61 -19.09 -27.53 16.66
CA GLU A 61 -20.49 -27.89 16.40
C GLU A 61 -20.75 -27.80 14.89
N PRO A 62 -20.21 -28.75 14.10
CA PRO A 62 -20.38 -28.72 12.65
C PRO A 62 -21.83 -28.95 12.27
N VAL A 63 -22.29 -28.25 11.24
CA VAL A 63 -23.66 -28.38 10.72
C VAL A 63 -23.75 -29.47 9.65
N GLY A 64 -22.62 -29.94 9.11
CA GLY A 64 -22.60 -30.97 8.09
C GLY A 64 -21.21 -31.50 7.74
N THR A 65 -21.16 -32.37 6.75
CA THR A 65 -19.93 -32.90 6.15
C THR A 65 -19.76 -32.26 4.79
N LEU A 66 -18.67 -31.49 4.61
CA LEU A 66 -18.38 -30.78 3.36
C LEU A 66 -17.82 -31.74 2.29
N SER A 67 -16.91 -32.65 2.69
CA SER A 67 -16.41 -33.73 1.84
C SER A 67 -16.07 -34.97 2.65
N ALA A 68 -16.26 -36.16 2.09
CA ALA A 68 -15.88 -37.41 2.72
C ALA A 68 -15.67 -38.53 1.67
N ASN A 69 -14.72 -39.44 1.94
CA ASN A 69 -14.47 -40.61 1.09
C ASN A 69 -14.26 -40.28 -0.40
N GLY A 70 -13.58 -39.18 -0.69
CA GLY A 70 -13.30 -38.72 -2.04
C GLY A 70 -14.53 -38.17 -2.79
N ARG A 71 -15.56 -37.72 -2.09
CA ARG A 71 -16.80 -37.18 -2.66
C ARG A 71 -17.31 -35.98 -1.88
N THR A 72 -18.07 -35.13 -2.56
CA THR A 72 -18.86 -34.07 -1.95
C THR A 72 -20.30 -34.18 -2.48
N GLU A 73 -21.26 -33.77 -1.66
CA GLU A 73 -22.66 -33.57 -2.06
C GLU A 73 -22.96 -32.12 -2.41
N TYR A 74 -21.97 -31.25 -2.24
CA TYR A 74 -22.11 -29.79 -2.48
C TYR A 74 -21.88 -29.43 -3.93
N THR A 75 -22.73 -28.54 -4.42
CA THR A 75 -22.55 -27.81 -5.68
C THR A 75 -22.40 -26.31 -5.39
N VAL A 76 -21.41 -25.66 -5.98
CA VAL A 76 -21.31 -24.21 -5.97
C VAL A 76 -22.27 -23.68 -7.03
N VAL A 77 -23.26 -22.89 -6.63
CA VAL A 77 -24.22 -22.25 -7.55
C VAL A 77 -24.00 -20.74 -7.55
N SER A 78 -23.81 -20.15 -8.72
CA SER A 78 -23.48 -18.72 -8.86
C SER A 78 -24.13 -18.12 -10.09
N SER A 79 -24.45 -16.82 -10.04
CA SER A 79 -24.73 -16.05 -11.26
C SER A 79 -23.46 -15.96 -12.14
N SER A 80 -23.66 -15.98 -13.45
CA SER A 80 -22.57 -15.89 -14.44
C SER A 80 -21.75 -14.59 -14.32
N GLY A 81 -22.35 -13.52 -13.80
CA GLY A 81 -21.69 -12.24 -13.53
C GLY A 81 -20.54 -12.32 -12.54
N TYR A 82 -20.51 -13.35 -11.68
CA TYR A 82 -19.47 -13.55 -10.66
C TYR A 82 -18.59 -14.77 -10.93
N SER A 83 -18.48 -15.17 -12.19
CA SER A 83 -17.78 -16.39 -12.61
C SER A 83 -16.30 -16.46 -12.19
N VAL A 84 -15.60 -15.33 -12.05
CA VAL A 84 -14.20 -15.31 -11.59
C VAL A 84 -14.12 -15.79 -10.14
N ALA A 85 -14.92 -15.19 -9.25
CA ALA A 85 -14.92 -15.53 -7.83
C ALA A 85 -15.43 -16.95 -7.55
N SER A 86 -16.51 -17.37 -8.19
CA SER A 86 -17.08 -18.71 -8.00
C SER A 86 -16.19 -19.83 -8.55
N LYS A 87 -15.51 -19.61 -9.69
CA LYS A 87 -14.47 -20.52 -10.19
C LYS A 87 -13.28 -20.61 -9.22
N PHE A 88 -12.88 -19.48 -8.62
CA PHE A 88 -11.84 -19.47 -7.62
C PHE A 88 -12.21 -20.31 -6.40
N VAL A 89 -13.46 -20.18 -5.89
CA VAL A 89 -13.97 -21.01 -4.79
C VAL A 89 -13.92 -22.50 -5.15
N SER A 90 -14.54 -22.91 -6.28
CA SER A 90 -14.56 -24.32 -6.72
C SER A 90 -13.16 -24.90 -6.90
N LYS A 91 -12.23 -24.13 -7.53
CA LYS A 91 -10.82 -24.52 -7.72
C LYS A 91 -10.13 -24.81 -6.39
N HIS A 92 -10.23 -23.88 -5.43
CA HIS A 92 -9.49 -24.00 -4.18
C HIS A 92 -10.13 -24.98 -3.18
N LEU A 93 -11.45 -25.16 -3.18
CA LEU A 93 -12.08 -26.25 -2.46
C LEU A 93 -11.63 -27.61 -3.00
N SER A 94 -11.62 -27.74 -4.34
CA SER A 94 -11.16 -28.98 -4.98
C SER A 94 -9.69 -29.28 -4.71
N ALA A 95 -8.84 -28.28 -4.74
CA ALA A 95 -7.41 -28.44 -4.45
C ALA A 95 -7.15 -28.81 -2.98
N ALA A 96 -7.88 -28.20 -2.03
CA ALA A 96 -7.71 -28.45 -0.61
C ALA A 96 -8.17 -29.86 -0.18
N THR A 97 -9.28 -30.33 -0.77
CA THR A 97 -9.94 -31.58 -0.36
C THR A 97 -9.56 -32.79 -1.21
N GLY A 98 -8.96 -32.55 -2.39
CA GLY A 98 -8.77 -33.59 -3.42
C GLY A 98 -10.07 -34.08 -4.09
N VAL A 99 -11.19 -33.36 -3.87
CA VAL A 99 -12.53 -33.72 -4.38
C VAL A 99 -13.00 -32.64 -5.33
N ASN A 100 -13.56 -33.02 -6.47
CA ASN A 100 -14.14 -32.06 -7.40
C ASN A 100 -15.40 -31.43 -6.81
N PHE A 101 -15.40 -30.11 -6.62
CA PHE A 101 -16.58 -29.32 -6.28
C PHE A 101 -17.20 -28.76 -7.56
N PRO A 102 -18.36 -29.32 -7.99
CA PRO A 102 -19.04 -28.85 -9.20
C PRO A 102 -19.46 -27.38 -9.06
N LEU A 103 -19.38 -26.66 -10.18
CA LEU A 103 -19.83 -25.27 -10.31
C LEU A 103 -20.93 -25.21 -11.36
N GLU A 104 -22.07 -24.68 -10.96
CA GLU A 104 -23.23 -24.44 -11.81
C GLU A 104 -23.52 -22.95 -11.89
N PHE A 105 -23.76 -22.43 -13.10
CA PHE A 105 -24.22 -21.08 -13.32
C PHE A 105 -25.73 -21.06 -13.50
N ALA A 106 -26.43 -20.44 -12.56
CA ALA A 106 -27.85 -20.29 -12.56
C ALA A 106 -28.27 -18.96 -11.92
N GLU A 107 -29.40 -18.42 -12.32
CA GLU A 107 -29.96 -17.22 -11.70
C GLU A 107 -30.93 -17.56 -10.54
N GLU A 108 -31.33 -18.82 -10.42
CA GLU A 108 -32.21 -19.34 -9.38
C GLU A 108 -31.64 -20.67 -8.83
N CYS A 109 -31.90 -20.95 -7.55
CA CYS A 109 -31.48 -22.18 -6.89
C CYS A 109 -32.62 -22.67 -5.97
N ASN A 110 -32.98 -23.95 -6.08
CA ASN A 110 -33.95 -24.60 -5.19
C ASN A 110 -33.19 -25.28 -4.02
N LEU A 111 -33.08 -24.62 -2.89
CA LEU A 111 -32.36 -25.10 -1.71
C LEU A 111 -32.85 -26.44 -1.17
N SER A 112 -34.12 -26.85 -1.48
CA SER A 112 -34.65 -28.14 -1.04
C SER A 112 -34.23 -29.33 -1.94
N ALA A 113 -33.55 -29.07 -3.07
CA ALA A 113 -33.18 -30.09 -4.04
C ALA A 113 -31.82 -30.73 -3.84
N GLY A 114 -30.95 -30.12 -2.99
CA GLY A 114 -29.58 -30.57 -2.79
C GLY A 114 -28.86 -29.82 -1.65
N LYS A 115 -27.52 -29.87 -1.63
CA LYS A 115 -26.67 -29.10 -0.74
C LYS A 115 -25.85 -28.11 -1.55
N TYR A 116 -25.94 -26.85 -1.21
CA TYR A 116 -25.42 -25.79 -2.05
C TYR A 116 -24.50 -24.82 -1.31
N ILE A 117 -23.50 -24.35 -2.02
CA ILE A 117 -22.79 -23.11 -1.72
C ILE A 117 -23.33 -22.05 -2.69
N VAL A 118 -24.31 -21.27 -2.22
CA VAL A 118 -25.00 -20.27 -3.04
C VAL A 118 -24.18 -18.98 -3.03
N PHE A 119 -23.58 -18.61 -4.16
CA PHE A 119 -22.65 -17.51 -4.29
C PHE A 119 -23.21 -16.35 -5.13
N GLY A 120 -23.63 -15.28 -4.47
CA GLY A 120 -24.08 -14.05 -5.13
C GLY A 120 -25.47 -14.09 -5.78
N LEU A 121 -26.31 -15.07 -5.46
CA LEU A 121 -27.75 -15.01 -5.77
C LEU A 121 -28.46 -14.15 -4.72
N ASN A 122 -28.16 -12.83 -4.75
CA ASN A 122 -28.45 -11.91 -3.66
C ASN A 122 -29.94 -11.83 -3.30
N GLU A 123 -30.89 -11.93 -4.25
CA GLU A 123 -32.31 -11.85 -3.97
C GLU A 123 -32.78 -13.13 -3.26
N LEU A 124 -32.31 -14.30 -3.67
CA LEU A 124 -32.58 -15.56 -2.96
C LEU A 124 -32.05 -15.48 -1.52
N ILE A 125 -30.82 -15.01 -1.34
CA ILE A 125 -30.19 -14.92 -0.03
C ILE A 125 -30.94 -13.96 0.90
N LYS A 126 -31.33 -12.77 0.43
CA LYS A 126 -32.15 -11.82 1.19
C LYS A 126 -33.54 -12.37 1.56
N SER A 127 -34.13 -13.22 0.72
CA SER A 127 -35.41 -13.85 1.02
C SER A 127 -35.27 -14.97 2.05
N THR A 128 -34.05 -15.51 2.24
CA THR A 128 -33.81 -16.66 3.13
C THR A 128 -33.28 -16.22 4.49
N VAL A 129 -32.42 -15.18 4.53
CA VAL A 129 -31.79 -14.68 5.75
C VAL A 129 -31.79 -13.13 5.80
N THR A 130 -31.76 -12.58 7.00
CA THR A 130 -31.53 -11.14 7.19
C THR A 130 -30.07 -10.86 6.94
N VAL A 131 -29.77 -10.06 5.92
CA VAL A 131 -28.41 -9.57 5.64
C VAL A 131 -28.20 -8.18 6.25
N PRO A 132 -26.97 -7.81 6.63
CA PRO A 132 -26.67 -6.45 7.06
C PRO A 132 -27.04 -5.40 5.98
N GLU A 133 -27.41 -4.20 6.42
CA GLU A 133 -27.76 -3.13 5.49
C GLU A 133 -26.56 -2.76 4.58
N ALA A 134 -26.84 -2.42 3.34
CA ALA A 134 -25.80 -2.07 2.36
C ALA A 134 -24.89 -0.91 2.81
N LYS A 135 -25.43 0.06 3.58
CA LYS A 135 -24.62 1.15 4.15
C LYS A 135 -23.57 0.69 5.19
N ILE A 136 -23.83 -0.47 5.85
CA ILE A 136 -22.90 -1.07 6.82
C ILE A 136 -21.82 -1.84 6.06
N LEU A 137 -22.20 -2.63 5.06
CA LEU A 137 -21.28 -3.43 4.24
C LEU A 137 -20.43 -2.56 3.30
N GLY A 138 -20.90 -1.38 2.87
CA GLY A 138 -20.21 -0.57 1.87
C GLY A 138 -20.12 -1.26 0.50
N ASP A 139 -19.24 -0.80 -0.38
CA ASP A 139 -19.11 -1.36 -1.73
C ASP A 139 -18.46 -2.75 -1.76
N GLN A 140 -17.57 -3.05 -0.81
CA GLN A 140 -16.78 -4.29 -0.82
C GLN A 140 -17.12 -5.26 0.30
N GLY A 141 -18.17 -4.99 1.06
CA GLY A 141 -18.60 -5.85 2.14
C GLY A 141 -19.33 -7.09 1.67
N TYR A 142 -19.35 -8.08 2.54
CA TYR A 142 -20.01 -9.36 2.32
C TYR A 142 -20.59 -9.93 3.61
N TYR A 143 -21.51 -10.89 3.43
CA TYR A 143 -22.10 -11.67 4.50
C TYR A 143 -22.16 -13.14 4.11
N ILE A 144 -21.68 -14.01 4.99
CA ILE A 144 -21.65 -15.46 4.78
C ILE A 144 -22.37 -16.13 5.95
N LYS A 145 -23.33 -16.99 5.65
CA LYS A 145 -24.06 -17.74 6.68
C LYS A 145 -24.36 -19.16 6.26
N THR A 146 -24.19 -20.12 7.17
CA THR A 146 -24.73 -21.46 7.04
C THR A 146 -26.20 -21.48 7.46
N VAL A 147 -27.04 -22.11 6.66
CA VAL A 147 -28.48 -22.29 6.91
C VAL A 147 -28.87 -23.74 6.62
N GLY A 148 -29.13 -24.54 7.66
CA GLY A 148 -29.22 -25.97 7.48
C GLY A 148 -27.92 -26.54 6.92
N ASP A 149 -28.01 -27.24 5.80
CA ASP A 149 -26.87 -27.82 5.09
C ASP A 149 -26.26 -26.85 4.03
N ASP A 150 -26.86 -25.67 3.80
CA ASP A 150 -26.43 -24.74 2.76
C ASP A 150 -25.52 -23.65 3.30
N VAL A 151 -24.66 -23.10 2.41
CA VAL A 151 -23.83 -21.91 2.67
C VAL A 151 -24.30 -20.78 1.76
N LEU A 152 -24.77 -19.70 2.33
CA LEU A 152 -25.23 -18.51 1.61
C LEU A 152 -24.17 -17.42 1.64
N VAL A 153 -23.76 -16.93 0.48
CA VAL A 153 -22.68 -15.94 0.32
C VAL A 153 -23.20 -14.71 -0.41
N TYR A 154 -23.51 -13.68 0.37
CA TYR A 154 -23.96 -12.37 -0.09
C TYR A 154 -22.81 -11.38 -0.19
N PHE A 155 -22.82 -10.50 -1.17
CA PHE A 155 -21.87 -9.41 -1.32
C PHE A 155 -22.44 -8.25 -2.15
N THR A 156 -21.81 -7.06 -2.05
CA THR A 156 -22.36 -5.83 -2.61
C THR A 156 -21.85 -5.50 -4.02
N SER A 157 -20.65 -6.02 -4.40
CA SER A 157 -20.00 -5.73 -5.68
C SER A 157 -19.09 -6.87 -6.16
N ALA A 158 -18.48 -6.71 -7.33
CA ALA A 158 -17.48 -7.66 -7.85
C ALA A 158 -16.22 -7.74 -6.97
N ASN A 159 -15.78 -6.61 -6.35
CA ASN A 159 -14.70 -6.62 -5.37
C ASN A 159 -15.14 -7.31 -4.06
N GLY A 160 -16.40 -7.11 -3.65
CA GLY A 160 -17.01 -7.84 -2.54
C GLY A 160 -17.08 -9.35 -2.81
N ALA A 161 -17.38 -9.76 -4.05
CA ALA A 161 -17.34 -11.17 -4.45
C ALA A 161 -15.97 -11.83 -4.27
N GLN A 162 -14.89 -11.11 -4.63
CA GLN A 162 -13.52 -11.56 -4.40
C GLN A 162 -13.25 -11.80 -2.91
N LEU A 163 -13.57 -10.83 -2.08
CA LEU A 163 -13.30 -10.89 -0.64
C LEU A 163 -14.17 -11.97 0.04
N ALA A 164 -15.43 -12.10 -0.36
CA ALA A 164 -16.33 -13.16 0.09
C ALA A 164 -15.78 -14.55 -0.27
N ALA A 165 -15.22 -14.73 -1.47
CA ALA A 165 -14.59 -15.99 -1.88
C ALA A 165 -13.39 -16.33 -0.98
N LEU A 166 -12.53 -15.37 -0.67
CA LEU A 166 -11.38 -15.56 0.21
C LEU A 166 -11.82 -15.89 1.65
N ALA A 167 -12.82 -15.17 2.17
CA ALA A 167 -13.37 -15.41 3.51
C ALA A 167 -14.02 -16.81 3.63
N LEU A 168 -14.80 -17.19 2.62
CA LEU A 168 -15.39 -18.52 2.55
C LEU A 168 -14.34 -19.63 2.55
N LEU A 169 -13.32 -19.50 1.70
CA LEU A 169 -12.22 -20.46 1.63
C LEU A 169 -11.41 -20.51 2.94
N ARG A 170 -11.18 -19.36 3.58
CA ARG A 170 -10.57 -19.29 4.91
C ARG A 170 -11.39 -20.07 5.94
N ALA A 171 -12.71 -19.87 5.92
CA ALA A 171 -13.61 -20.56 6.84
C ALA A 171 -13.71 -22.08 6.57
N LEU A 172 -13.78 -22.54 5.31
CA LEU A 172 -14.00 -23.95 4.98
C LEU A 172 -12.70 -24.77 4.99
N VAL A 173 -11.63 -24.24 4.43
CA VAL A 173 -10.38 -25.01 4.22
C VAL A 173 -9.14 -24.33 4.80
N GLY A 174 -9.28 -23.20 5.52
CA GLY A 174 -8.15 -22.47 6.08
C GLY A 174 -7.22 -21.90 5.01
N TYR A 175 -7.79 -21.46 3.89
CA TYR A 175 -7.06 -20.87 2.77
C TYR A 175 -6.28 -19.63 3.20
N ASP A 176 -5.03 -19.55 2.79
CA ASP A 176 -4.25 -18.32 2.78
C ASP A 176 -3.23 -18.34 1.63
N MET A 177 -2.73 -17.17 1.25
CA MET A 177 -1.74 -17.00 0.19
C MET A 177 -0.68 -15.99 0.62
N MET A 178 0.59 -16.38 0.62
CA MET A 178 1.76 -15.53 0.91
C MET A 178 2.42 -15.03 -0.38
N SER A 179 2.35 -15.85 -1.44
CA SER A 179 2.83 -15.54 -2.79
C SER A 179 2.13 -16.46 -3.79
N VAL A 180 2.35 -16.25 -5.08
CA VAL A 180 1.76 -17.09 -6.15
C VAL A 180 2.16 -18.57 -6.03
N ASP A 181 3.35 -18.82 -5.54
CA ASP A 181 3.94 -20.16 -5.30
C ASP A 181 3.86 -20.60 -3.83
N CYS A 182 3.09 -19.91 -3.00
CA CYS A 182 2.84 -20.27 -1.60
C CYS A 182 1.37 -20.08 -1.23
N VAL A 183 0.54 -21.02 -1.64
CA VAL A 183 -0.86 -21.16 -1.25
C VAL A 183 -0.99 -22.27 -0.21
N ILE A 184 -1.72 -22.03 0.85
CA ILE A 184 -1.90 -22.99 1.94
C ILE A 184 -3.37 -23.27 2.23
N TYR A 185 -3.61 -24.46 2.78
CA TYR A 185 -4.87 -24.90 3.35
C TYR A 185 -4.59 -25.49 4.73
N GLU A 186 -5.09 -24.85 5.78
CA GLU A 186 -4.83 -25.27 7.17
C GLU A 186 -5.82 -26.35 7.66
N LYS A 187 -6.87 -26.64 6.89
CA LYS A 187 -7.95 -27.56 7.23
C LYS A 187 -8.21 -28.53 6.08
N ALA A 188 -8.61 -29.73 6.43
CA ALA A 188 -8.88 -30.82 5.46
C ALA A 188 -10.12 -30.56 4.59
N GLY A 189 -11.03 -29.67 5.00
CA GLY A 189 -12.27 -29.42 4.27
C GLY A 189 -13.26 -30.60 4.30
N ASP A 190 -13.21 -31.40 5.35
CA ASP A 190 -14.12 -32.53 5.60
C ASP A 190 -15.40 -32.07 6.31
N VAL A 191 -15.30 -31.04 7.13
CA VAL A 191 -16.38 -30.53 7.98
C VAL A 191 -16.96 -29.24 7.43
N LEU A 192 -18.29 -29.11 7.43
CA LEU A 192 -18.97 -27.83 7.28
C LEU A 192 -19.20 -27.22 8.66
N PRO A 193 -18.47 -26.16 9.06
CA PRO A 193 -18.71 -25.47 10.33
C PRO A 193 -19.98 -24.63 10.29
N ALA A 194 -20.50 -24.26 11.45
CA ALA A 194 -21.47 -23.17 11.52
C ALA A 194 -20.72 -21.84 11.25
N ILE A 195 -21.19 -21.09 10.24
CA ILE A 195 -20.58 -19.85 9.77
C ILE A 195 -21.58 -18.69 9.91
N GLU A 196 -21.14 -17.60 10.51
CA GLU A 196 -21.77 -16.28 10.37
C GLU A 196 -20.67 -15.23 10.31
N ILE A 197 -20.45 -14.65 9.13
CA ILE A 197 -19.40 -13.68 8.87
C ILE A 197 -20.02 -12.44 8.25
N ALA A 198 -19.73 -11.27 8.81
CA ALA A 198 -19.99 -9.98 8.20
C ALA A 198 -18.69 -9.15 8.22
N GLU A 199 -18.11 -8.89 7.07
CA GLU A 199 -16.86 -8.17 6.96
C GLU A 199 -16.88 -7.15 5.82
N ARG A 200 -16.08 -6.13 5.96
CA ARG A 200 -15.65 -5.23 4.88
C ARG A 200 -14.19 -4.82 5.12
N PRO A 201 -13.43 -4.54 4.05
CA PRO A 201 -12.07 -4.03 4.23
C PRO A 201 -12.08 -2.64 4.86
N ASP A 202 -11.10 -2.35 5.70
CA ASP A 202 -10.94 -1.03 6.28
C ASP A 202 -10.49 0.00 5.25
N TYR A 203 -9.67 -0.41 4.29
CA TYR A 203 -9.33 0.37 3.11
C TYR A 203 -10.08 -0.17 1.89
N GLU A 204 -10.89 0.66 1.27
CA GLU A 204 -11.64 0.27 0.08
C GLU A 204 -10.72 0.01 -1.12
N PHE A 205 -9.69 0.84 -1.29
CA PHE A 205 -8.72 0.67 -2.37
C PHE A 205 -7.38 0.21 -1.80
N ARG A 206 -7.04 -1.06 -2.05
CA ARG A 206 -5.83 -1.72 -1.60
C ARG A 206 -5.01 -2.12 -2.82
N ILE A 207 -4.02 -1.32 -3.15
CA ILE A 207 -3.15 -1.54 -4.32
C ILE A 207 -1.84 -2.17 -3.87
N ASN A 208 -1.24 -2.93 -4.76
CA ASN A 208 0.12 -3.41 -4.63
C ASN A 208 0.94 -2.85 -5.80
N SER A 209 2.05 -2.21 -5.52
CA SER A 209 2.95 -1.64 -6.52
C SER A 209 4.06 -2.57 -6.97
N ASN A 210 4.26 -3.67 -6.25
CA ASN A 210 5.19 -4.71 -6.71
C ASN A 210 4.62 -5.39 -7.96
N GLU A 211 5.46 -6.05 -8.74
CA GLU A 211 5.08 -6.77 -9.96
C GLU A 211 4.11 -7.95 -9.74
N MET A 212 3.33 -7.88 -8.65
CA MET A 212 2.33 -8.89 -8.34
C MET A 212 1.14 -8.79 -9.29
N LYS A 213 0.92 -9.83 -10.09
CA LYS A 213 -0.10 -9.90 -11.14
C LYS A 213 -1.00 -11.11 -10.98
N GLY A 214 -2.16 -11.08 -11.65
CA GLY A 214 -3.05 -12.23 -11.81
C GLY A 214 -3.52 -12.85 -10.51
N ASP A 215 -3.35 -14.17 -10.39
CA ASP A 215 -3.87 -14.98 -9.29
C ASP A 215 -3.30 -14.58 -7.92
N ALA A 216 -2.05 -14.14 -7.86
CA ALA A 216 -1.45 -13.69 -6.58
C ALA A 216 -2.14 -12.42 -6.07
N LYS A 217 -2.33 -11.42 -6.92
CA LYS A 217 -3.05 -10.20 -6.57
C LYS A 217 -4.48 -10.52 -6.09
N TYR A 218 -5.18 -11.38 -6.81
CA TYR A 218 -6.52 -11.82 -6.47
C TYR A 218 -6.55 -12.58 -5.14
N GLY A 219 -5.71 -13.62 -5.02
CA GLY A 219 -5.71 -14.55 -3.88
C GLY A 219 -5.24 -13.95 -2.57
N MET A 220 -4.47 -12.85 -2.61
CA MET A 220 -4.07 -12.09 -1.44
C MET A 220 -5.09 -11.01 -1.02
N GLY A 221 -6.10 -10.73 -1.82
CA GLY A 221 -7.17 -9.79 -1.49
C GLY A 221 -6.88 -8.33 -1.86
N PHE A 222 -5.89 -8.06 -2.72
CA PHE A 222 -5.71 -6.72 -3.28
C PHE A 222 -6.86 -6.36 -4.22
N THR A 223 -7.22 -5.10 -4.24
CA THR A 223 -8.31 -4.59 -5.07
C THR A 223 -8.02 -4.82 -6.56
N GLN A 224 -8.90 -5.54 -7.24
CA GLN A 224 -8.72 -5.85 -8.66
C GLN A 224 -8.99 -4.64 -9.54
N LYS A 225 -10.05 -3.90 -9.22
CA LYS A 225 -10.43 -2.67 -9.91
C LYS A 225 -10.46 -1.53 -8.89
N SER A 226 -9.38 -0.79 -8.77
CA SER A 226 -9.32 0.37 -7.87
C SER A 226 -10.10 1.58 -8.38
N GLY A 227 -10.55 1.55 -9.63
CA GLY A 227 -11.13 2.71 -10.28
C GLY A 227 -10.14 3.86 -10.55
N MET A 228 -8.88 3.73 -10.13
CA MET A 228 -7.85 4.71 -10.42
C MET A 228 -7.38 4.59 -11.87
N LEU A 229 -7.44 5.68 -12.62
CA LEU A 229 -6.84 5.75 -13.95
C LEU A 229 -5.31 5.67 -13.80
N GLN A 230 -4.69 4.68 -14.44
CA GLN A 230 -3.26 4.36 -14.29
C GLN A 230 -2.45 4.57 -15.59
N THR A 231 -3.06 5.14 -16.63
CA THR A 231 -2.41 5.28 -17.96
C THR A 231 -2.63 6.68 -18.52
N GLY A 232 -1.66 7.20 -19.24
CA GLY A 232 -1.70 8.54 -19.80
C GLY A 232 -1.89 9.61 -18.74
N THR A 233 -2.89 10.46 -18.90
CA THR A 233 -3.25 11.52 -17.94
C THR A 233 -3.66 11.02 -16.55
N GLY A 234 -3.69 9.72 -16.28
CA GLY A 234 -4.04 9.15 -14.98
C GLY A 234 -2.85 8.76 -14.11
N ASN A 235 -1.63 8.82 -14.63
CA ASN A 235 -0.42 8.58 -13.85
C ASN A 235 -0.18 9.72 -12.84
N VAL A 236 0.72 9.49 -11.87
CA VAL A 236 1.23 10.56 -11.02
C VAL A 236 2.08 11.54 -11.85
N HIS A 237 2.16 12.80 -11.44
CA HIS A 237 2.89 13.87 -12.15
C HIS A 237 2.41 14.06 -13.59
N ASN A 238 1.11 14.18 -13.77
CA ASN A 238 0.43 14.08 -15.05
C ASN A 238 -0.11 15.40 -15.62
N LEU A 239 0.00 16.52 -14.91
CA LEU A 239 -0.63 17.76 -15.36
C LEU A 239 -0.12 18.24 -16.72
N TYR A 240 1.14 17.95 -17.07
CA TYR A 240 1.67 18.27 -18.40
C TYR A 240 1.03 17.45 -19.55
N ASP A 241 0.38 16.32 -19.26
CA ASP A 241 -0.28 15.49 -20.27
C ASP A 241 -1.56 16.13 -20.81
N PHE A 242 -2.08 17.17 -20.14
CA PHE A 242 -3.24 17.92 -20.59
C PHE A 242 -2.91 19.00 -21.62
N PHE A 243 -1.64 19.29 -21.86
CA PHE A 243 -1.22 20.44 -22.64
C PHE A 243 -0.34 20.07 -23.83
N THR A 244 -0.47 20.85 -24.90
CA THR A 244 0.34 20.77 -26.09
C THR A 244 1.33 21.95 -26.19
N GLN A 245 2.26 21.90 -27.14
CA GLN A 245 3.14 23.04 -27.42
C GLN A 245 2.33 24.28 -27.89
N GLU A 246 1.25 24.08 -28.62
CA GLU A 246 0.37 25.14 -29.09
C GLU A 246 -0.34 25.85 -27.92
N ASP A 247 -0.73 25.10 -26.88
CA ASP A 247 -1.30 25.71 -25.65
C ASP A 247 -0.29 26.61 -24.95
N VAL A 248 1.00 26.21 -24.91
CA VAL A 248 2.07 27.06 -24.34
C VAL A 248 2.23 28.38 -25.10
N GLU A 249 2.13 28.32 -26.42
CA GLU A 249 2.30 29.51 -27.30
C GLU A 249 1.11 30.46 -27.24
N ASN A 250 -0.11 29.91 -27.11
CA ASN A 250 -1.34 30.69 -27.15
C ASN A 250 -1.85 31.12 -25.78
N HIS A 251 -1.53 30.34 -24.71
CA HIS A 251 -2.07 30.53 -23.36
C HIS A 251 -0.96 30.56 -22.30
N SER A 252 -0.02 31.51 -22.42
CA SER A 252 1.15 31.58 -21.52
C SER A 252 0.77 31.70 -20.04
N LYS A 253 -0.40 32.25 -19.70
CA LYS A 253 -0.89 32.38 -18.33
C LYS A 253 -1.36 31.06 -17.70
N TRP A 254 -1.55 30.00 -18.51
CA TRP A 254 -1.84 28.67 -17.96
C TRP A 254 -0.64 28.04 -17.29
N PHE A 255 0.57 28.55 -17.51
CA PHE A 255 1.82 27.96 -17.06
C PHE A 255 2.55 28.85 -16.05
N SER A 256 3.30 28.20 -15.18
CA SER A 256 4.11 28.88 -14.15
C SER A 256 5.16 29.78 -14.75
N GLU A 257 5.29 30.98 -14.22
CA GLU A 257 6.43 31.86 -14.56
C GLU A 257 7.75 31.17 -14.25
N GLY A 258 8.67 31.17 -15.22
CA GLY A 258 10.02 30.62 -15.07
C GLY A 258 10.16 29.11 -15.21
N ALA A 259 9.05 28.36 -15.38
CA ALA A 259 9.07 26.88 -15.48
C ALA A 259 8.45 26.39 -16.80
N ILE A 260 8.90 26.91 -17.93
CA ILE A 260 8.21 26.72 -19.21
C ILE A 260 8.50 25.36 -19.86
N VAL A 261 9.67 24.77 -19.66
CA VAL A 261 10.03 23.47 -20.24
C VAL A 261 10.88 22.67 -19.27
N GLN A 262 10.39 21.47 -18.92
CA GLN A 262 11.18 20.50 -18.17
C GLN A 262 11.75 19.42 -19.10
N ARG A 263 12.98 19.01 -18.87
CA ARG A 263 13.59 17.85 -19.52
C ARG A 263 13.73 16.74 -18.52
N ASP A 264 13.05 15.64 -18.77
CA ASP A 264 13.14 14.43 -17.96
C ASP A 264 14.12 13.45 -18.59
N ALA A 265 14.96 12.82 -17.79
CA ALA A 265 15.64 11.61 -18.18
C ALA A 265 14.64 10.44 -18.13
N VAL A 266 14.16 10.02 -19.29
CA VAL A 266 13.43 8.75 -19.41
C VAL A 266 14.49 7.66 -19.61
N GLY A 267 14.46 6.60 -18.81
CA GLY A 267 15.45 5.52 -18.84
C GLY A 267 15.88 5.09 -20.24
N GLY A 268 17.18 4.78 -20.43
CA GLY A 268 17.79 4.45 -21.71
C GLY A 268 18.36 5.66 -22.47
N GLY A 269 18.63 6.78 -21.82
CA GLY A 269 19.30 7.95 -22.43
C GLY A 269 18.40 8.79 -23.33
N LYS A 270 17.09 8.62 -23.24
CA LYS A 270 16.11 9.45 -23.96
C LYS A 270 15.67 10.61 -23.06
N GLU A 271 15.77 11.83 -23.56
CA GLU A 271 15.16 13.00 -22.92
C GLU A 271 13.69 13.11 -23.35
N ARG A 272 12.80 13.30 -22.36
CA ARG A 272 11.42 13.71 -22.58
C ARG A 272 11.31 15.20 -22.27
N VAL A 273 10.93 15.99 -23.25
CA VAL A 273 10.62 17.40 -23.04
C VAL A 273 9.20 17.46 -22.47
N ARG A 274 9.08 18.00 -21.25
CA ARG A 274 7.79 18.23 -20.61
C ARG A 274 7.50 19.72 -20.56
N ILE A 275 6.24 20.07 -20.81
CA ILE A 275 5.72 21.40 -20.56
C ILE A 275 5.75 21.67 -19.05
N GLY A 276 6.06 22.89 -18.64
CA GLY A 276 6.27 23.23 -17.23
C GLY A 276 5.05 23.09 -16.32
N GLN A 277 5.21 23.45 -15.07
CA GLN A 277 4.10 23.41 -14.08
C GLN A 277 2.94 24.29 -14.54
N PRO A 278 1.69 23.84 -14.35
CA PRO A 278 0.55 24.71 -14.56
C PRO A 278 0.48 25.80 -13.49
N CYS A 279 -0.10 26.93 -13.85
CA CYS A 279 -0.45 27.99 -12.92
C CYS A 279 -1.88 27.80 -12.43
N PHE A 280 -2.07 27.39 -11.19
CA PHE A 280 -3.40 27.13 -10.61
C PHE A 280 -4.29 28.37 -10.43
N THR A 281 -3.79 29.58 -10.75
CA THR A 281 -4.54 30.83 -10.72
C THR A 281 -4.64 31.50 -12.10
N ALA A 282 -4.05 30.90 -13.15
CA ALA A 282 -3.87 31.50 -14.46
C ALA A 282 -3.39 32.97 -14.36
N HIS A 283 -2.39 33.21 -13.50
CA HIS A 283 -1.82 34.54 -13.17
C HIS A 283 -2.86 35.54 -12.61
N GLY A 284 -4.02 35.09 -12.14
CA GLY A 284 -5.12 35.94 -11.66
C GLY A 284 -6.00 36.47 -12.75
N ASP A 285 -5.82 36.09 -14.00
CA ASP A 285 -6.67 36.43 -15.13
C ASP A 285 -7.88 35.50 -15.18
N LYS A 286 -9.08 36.07 -15.00
CA LYS A 286 -10.32 35.29 -14.91
C LYS A 286 -10.73 34.64 -16.24
N GLU A 287 -10.44 35.28 -17.37
CA GLU A 287 -10.80 34.74 -18.69
C GLU A 287 -9.88 33.53 -19.02
N GLU A 288 -8.60 33.67 -18.78
CA GLU A 288 -7.63 32.56 -18.96
C GLU A 288 -7.85 31.43 -17.95
N TYR A 289 -8.24 31.75 -16.72
CA TYR A 289 -8.58 30.73 -15.72
C TYR A 289 -9.79 29.90 -16.14
N GLU A 290 -10.83 30.55 -16.61
CA GLU A 290 -12.05 29.87 -17.10
C GLU A 290 -11.74 29.04 -18.37
N ALA A 291 -10.90 29.56 -19.26
CA ALA A 291 -10.44 28.84 -20.45
C ALA A 291 -9.64 27.59 -20.08
N LEU A 292 -8.72 27.68 -19.09
CA LEU A 292 -7.95 26.56 -18.55
C LEU A 292 -8.86 25.48 -17.95
N LEU A 293 -9.84 25.87 -17.13
CA LEU A 293 -10.81 24.94 -16.56
C LEU A 293 -11.63 24.23 -17.63
N ASN A 294 -12.08 24.95 -18.69
CA ASN A 294 -12.80 24.36 -19.81
C ASN A 294 -11.94 23.35 -20.55
N HIS A 295 -10.71 23.72 -20.93
CA HIS A 295 -9.76 22.86 -21.62
C HIS A 295 -9.53 21.53 -20.89
N MET A 296 -9.25 21.59 -19.59
CA MET A 296 -9.01 20.37 -18.81
C MET A 296 -10.29 19.57 -18.57
N SER A 297 -11.43 20.23 -18.27
CA SER A 297 -12.68 19.52 -18.03
C SER A 297 -13.18 18.77 -19.26
N GLU A 298 -13.03 19.33 -20.46
CA GLU A 298 -13.39 18.66 -21.72
C GLU A 298 -12.60 17.38 -21.94
N GLN A 299 -11.29 17.38 -21.68
CA GLN A 299 -10.46 16.18 -21.78
C GLN A 299 -10.83 15.12 -20.74
N ILE A 300 -11.10 15.53 -19.48
CA ILE A 300 -11.55 14.63 -18.42
C ILE A 300 -12.89 14.00 -18.79
N ILE A 301 -13.84 14.78 -19.26
CA ILE A 301 -15.17 14.31 -19.68
C ILE A 301 -15.03 13.31 -20.84
N GLU A 302 -14.14 13.54 -21.79
CA GLU A 302 -13.91 12.60 -22.89
C GLU A 302 -13.32 11.26 -22.39
N ILE A 303 -12.44 11.31 -21.39
CA ILE A 303 -11.94 10.10 -20.72
C ILE A 303 -13.08 9.36 -20.02
N LEU A 304 -13.96 10.08 -19.31
CA LEU A 304 -15.09 9.49 -18.59
C LEU A 304 -16.07 8.77 -19.52
N LYS A 305 -16.38 9.36 -20.68
CA LYS A 305 -17.22 8.73 -21.71
C LYS A 305 -16.66 7.40 -22.19
N ASN A 306 -15.34 7.31 -22.33
CA ASN A 306 -14.67 6.14 -22.88
C ASN A 306 -14.28 5.09 -21.81
N LYS A 307 -14.30 5.46 -20.53
CA LYS A 307 -13.87 4.60 -19.39
C LYS A 307 -14.89 4.68 -18.23
N PRO A 308 -16.01 3.97 -18.32
CA PRO A 308 -17.09 4.04 -17.32
C PRO A 308 -16.65 3.51 -15.93
N ASP A 309 -15.63 2.65 -15.88
CA ASP A 309 -15.12 2.05 -14.63
C ASP A 309 -14.14 2.97 -13.87
N VAL A 310 -13.78 4.14 -14.41
CA VAL A 310 -12.88 5.09 -13.74
C VAL A 310 -13.66 5.84 -12.66
N LEU A 311 -13.18 5.72 -11.41
CA LEU A 311 -13.73 6.39 -10.23
C LEU A 311 -12.82 7.51 -9.74
N ASN A 312 -11.52 7.42 -10.01
CA ASN A 312 -10.52 8.34 -9.53
C ASN A 312 -9.50 8.67 -10.62
N MET A 313 -9.13 9.94 -10.73
CA MET A 313 -8.10 10.41 -11.64
C MET A 313 -7.21 11.42 -10.96
N ARG A 314 -5.91 11.17 -10.95
CA ARG A 314 -4.94 12.13 -10.43
C ARG A 314 -4.89 13.37 -11.31
N ILE A 315 -4.79 14.52 -10.66
CA ILE A 315 -4.40 15.81 -11.24
C ILE A 315 -3.20 16.31 -10.41
N SER A 316 -2.06 15.72 -10.66
CA SER A 316 -0.88 15.89 -9.83
C SER A 316 0.11 16.82 -10.50
N GLN A 317 0.64 17.79 -9.73
CA GLN A 317 1.72 18.65 -10.17
C GLN A 317 2.91 17.81 -10.71
N ASN A 318 3.60 18.36 -11.72
CA ASN A 318 4.73 17.69 -12.32
C ASN A 318 5.87 17.55 -11.32
N ASP A 319 6.59 16.43 -11.35
CA ASP A 319 7.77 16.25 -10.53
C ASP A 319 8.90 17.17 -10.99
N VAL A 320 9.65 17.73 -10.05
CA VAL A 320 10.72 18.67 -10.34
C VAL A 320 12.05 17.95 -10.19
N LEU A 321 12.71 17.73 -11.30
CA LEU A 321 14.02 17.11 -11.38
C LEU A 321 15.08 18.18 -11.71
N GLY A 322 15.84 18.64 -10.69
CA GLY A 322 16.98 19.53 -10.86
C GLY A 322 16.97 20.80 -10.00
N GLU A 323 18.14 21.35 -9.77
CA GLU A 323 18.39 22.45 -8.82
C GLU A 323 17.75 23.80 -9.21
N ASN A 324 17.39 24.00 -10.48
CA ASN A 324 16.87 25.25 -11.00
C ASN A 324 15.37 25.22 -11.36
N MET A 325 14.66 24.21 -10.90
CA MET A 325 13.24 24.04 -11.18
C MET A 325 12.39 24.50 -10.00
N THR A 326 11.24 25.11 -10.29
CA THR A 326 10.30 25.56 -9.26
C THR A 326 9.07 24.68 -9.20
N TRP A 327 8.66 24.32 -7.99
CA TRP A 327 7.42 23.62 -7.70
C TRP A 327 6.18 24.53 -7.79
N LYS A 328 6.37 25.82 -7.71
CA LYS A 328 5.27 26.80 -7.69
C LYS A 328 5.48 27.90 -8.71
N CYS A 329 4.38 28.43 -9.20
CA CYS A 329 4.35 29.66 -9.98
C CYS A 329 4.73 30.85 -9.12
N THR A 330 5.45 31.82 -9.69
CA THR A 330 5.90 33.06 -9.04
C THR A 330 5.09 34.28 -9.45
N CYS A 331 4.00 34.13 -10.18
CA CYS A 331 3.10 35.26 -10.51
C CYS A 331 2.49 35.86 -9.23
N ALA A 332 2.02 37.11 -9.32
CA ALA A 332 1.50 37.84 -8.16
C ALA A 332 0.33 37.11 -7.48
N ALA A 333 -0.61 36.57 -8.26
CA ALA A 333 -1.75 35.82 -7.74
C ALA A 333 -1.33 34.55 -6.97
N CYS A 334 -0.41 33.74 -7.53
CA CYS A 334 0.10 32.53 -6.85
C CYS A 334 0.89 32.88 -5.60
N ASN A 335 1.75 33.91 -5.63
CA ASN A 335 2.49 34.36 -4.45
C ASN A 335 1.56 34.83 -3.34
N ALA A 336 0.52 35.62 -3.67
CA ALA A 336 -0.47 36.07 -2.70
C ALA A 336 -1.27 34.91 -2.10
N SER A 337 -1.64 33.92 -2.92
CA SER A 337 -2.27 32.70 -2.46
C SER A 337 -1.37 31.89 -1.53
N TYR A 338 -0.10 31.72 -1.92
CA TYR A 338 0.88 31.02 -1.10
C TYR A 338 1.14 31.73 0.24
N GLU A 339 1.25 33.06 0.22
CA GLU A 339 1.43 33.86 1.45
C GLU A 339 0.21 33.71 2.38
N TYR A 340 -1.01 33.75 1.82
CA TYR A 340 -2.22 33.63 2.63
C TYR A 340 -2.42 32.23 3.21
N TYR A 341 -2.32 31.17 2.41
CA TYR A 341 -2.56 29.79 2.86
C TYR A 341 -1.33 29.12 3.47
N GLY A 342 -0.15 29.71 3.31
CA GLY A 342 1.13 29.13 3.76
C GLY A 342 1.60 27.90 2.96
N THR A 343 0.95 27.59 1.83
CA THR A 343 1.20 26.39 1.04
C THR A 343 0.67 26.53 -0.39
N LEU A 344 1.28 25.82 -1.34
CA LEU A 344 0.74 25.66 -2.71
C LEU A 344 -0.63 24.95 -2.70
N GLY A 345 -0.90 24.12 -1.67
CA GLY A 345 -2.12 23.37 -1.50
C GLY A 345 -3.38 24.24 -1.56
N GLY A 346 -3.32 25.53 -1.19
CA GLY A 346 -4.45 26.46 -1.25
C GLY A 346 -4.92 26.73 -2.68
N ALA A 347 -4.02 27.16 -3.57
CA ALA A 347 -4.34 27.39 -4.98
C ALA A 347 -4.72 26.08 -5.70
N MET A 348 -3.99 25.00 -5.41
CA MET A 348 -4.26 23.68 -6.00
C MET A 348 -5.65 23.14 -5.64
N LEU A 349 -6.05 23.22 -4.36
CA LEU A 349 -7.37 22.75 -3.93
C LEU A 349 -8.50 23.63 -4.47
N SER A 350 -8.31 24.96 -4.53
CA SER A 350 -9.28 25.87 -5.17
C SER A 350 -9.49 25.51 -6.64
N PHE A 351 -8.40 25.32 -7.38
CA PHE A 351 -8.46 24.91 -8.79
C PHE A 351 -9.16 23.56 -8.97
N ALA A 352 -8.81 22.56 -8.16
CA ALA A 352 -9.41 21.23 -8.21
C ALA A 352 -10.93 21.27 -7.94
N ASN A 353 -11.37 22.09 -6.99
CA ASN A 353 -12.78 22.28 -6.68
C ASN A 353 -13.54 22.87 -7.88
N ASP A 354 -12.98 23.90 -8.55
CA ASP A 354 -13.62 24.51 -9.70
C ASP A 354 -13.65 23.59 -10.92
N LEU A 355 -12.58 22.86 -11.16
CA LEU A 355 -12.51 21.83 -12.18
C LEU A 355 -13.54 20.71 -11.92
N ALA A 356 -13.65 20.26 -10.67
CA ALA A 356 -14.62 19.24 -10.26
C ALA A 356 -16.07 19.72 -10.43
N LYS A 357 -16.38 21.01 -10.19
CA LYS A 357 -17.70 21.59 -10.46
C LYS A 357 -18.12 21.40 -11.92
N LYS A 358 -17.20 21.64 -12.89
CA LYS A 358 -17.47 21.44 -14.32
C LYS A 358 -17.68 19.97 -14.69
N VAL A 359 -16.84 19.09 -14.18
CA VAL A 359 -16.96 17.63 -14.40
C VAL A 359 -18.25 17.09 -13.78
N ASN A 360 -18.58 17.50 -12.56
CA ASN A 360 -19.83 17.11 -11.90
C ASN A 360 -21.08 17.60 -12.62
N ALA A 361 -21.06 18.79 -13.22
CA ALA A 361 -22.17 19.28 -14.03
C ALA A 361 -22.45 18.37 -15.25
N TYR A 362 -21.39 17.85 -15.89
CA TYR A 362 -21.54 16.83 -16.94
C TYR A 362 -22.12 15.52 -16.38
N ILE A 363 -21.57 15.03 -15.25
CA ILE A 363 -22.01 13.76 -14.60
C ILE A 363 -23.49 13.85 -14.24
N ASP A 364 -23.92 14.92 -13.60
CA ASP A 364 -25.32 15.11 -13.17
C ASP A 364 -26.29 15.13 -14.36
N ALA A 365 -25.87 15.69 -15.49
CA ALA A 365 -26.67 15.77 -16.70
C ALA A 365 -26.71 14.47 -17.51
N ASN A 366 -25.65 13.68 -17.53
CA ASN A 366 -25.49 12.56 -18.47
C ASN A 366 -25.34 11.19 -17.79
N GLU A 367 -24.81 11.13 -16.57
CA GLU A 367 -24.51 9.89 -15.85
C GLU A 367 -24.90 10.02 -14.36
N PRO A 368 -26.17 10.33 -14.03
CA PRO A 368 -26.59 10.63 -12.67
C PRO A 368 -26.31 9.45 -11.73
N GLY A 369 -25.66 9.76 -10.61
CA GLY A 369 -25.24 8.77 -9.61
C GLY A 369 -23.85 8.21 -9.80
N ARG A 370 -23.13 8.55 -10.88
CA ARG A 370 -21.71 8.19 -11.04
C ARG A 370 -20.87 8.88 -9.96
N ILE A 371 -20.01 8.10 -9.31
CA ILE A 371 -19.00 8.61 -8.39
C ILE A 371 -17.70 8.79 -9.17
N PHE A 372 -17.11 9.98 -9.05
CA PHE A 372 -15.81 10.29 -9.65
C PHE A 372 -15.08 11.34 -8.81
N ASN A 373 -13.77 11.16 -8.61
CA ASN A 373 -12.93 12.07 -7.86
C ASN A 373 -11.71 12.49 -8.67
N LEU A 374 -11.43 13.77 -8.67
CA LEU A 374 -10.13 14.35 -9.01
C LEU A 374 -9.25 14.29 -7.76
N VAL A 375 -8.09 13.69 -7.90
CA VAL A 375 -7.18 13.44 -6.78
C VAL A 375 -5.99 14.38 -6.89
N VAL A 376 -5.92 15.37 -6.00
CA VAL A 376 -4.77 16.28 -5.90
C VAL A 376 -3.66 15.63 -5.08
N LEU A 377 -2.40 15.97 -5.38
CA LEU A 377 -1.24 15.41 -4.69
C LEU A 377 -0.73 16.38 -3.61
N ALA A 378 -0.95 16.03 -2.35
CA ALA A 378 -0.34 16.72 -1.20
C ALA A 378 1.13 16.26 -1.07
N TYR A 379 2.02 16.92 -1.80
CA TYR A 379 3.42 16.56 -1.98
C TYR A 379 4.30 17.79 -2.09
N GLN A 380 5.51 17.76 -1.56
CA GLN A 380 6.49 18.84 -1.59
C GLN A 380 5.89 20.18 -1.12
N GLU A 381 5.83 21.24 -1.97
CA GLU A 381 5.28 22.56 -1.63
C GLU A 381 3.78 22.56 -1.32
N ALA A 382 3.06 21.51 -1.74
CA ALA A 382 1.64 21.31 -1.44
C ALA A 382 1.38 20.33 -0.28
N LEU A 383 2.43 19.82 0.38
CA LEU A 383 2.29 18.84 1.47
C LEU A 383 1.53 19.42 2.67
N GLN A 384 1.80 20.68 2.98
CA GLN A 384 1.15 21.39 4.08
C GLN A 384 -0.31 21.71 3.75
N ALA A 385 -1.21 21.50 4.71
CA ALA A 385 -2.63 21.75 4.51
C ALA A 385 -2.94 23.27 4.52
N PRO A 386 -3.88 23.75 3.64
CA PRO A 386 -4.33 25.14 3.62
C PRO A 386 -5.40 25.40 4.69
N VAL A 387 -5.04 25.26 5.96
CA VAL A 387 -5.91 25.46 7.12
C VAL A 387 -5.42 26.61 7.97
N GLN A 388 -6.27 27.10 8.88
CA GLN A 388 -5.94 28.16 9.81
C GLN A 388 -4.69 27.82 10.63
N ARG A 389 -3.90 28.85 10.94
CA ARG A 389 -2.71 28.72 11.77
C ARG A 389 -2.79 29.68 12.95
N LYS A 390 -2.30 29.23 14.09
CA LYS A 390 -2.13 30.02 15.30
C LYS A 390 -0.70 29.88 15.78
N ASN A 391 0.00 31.01 15.91
CA ASN A 391 1.44 31.03 16.30
C ASN A 391 2.36 30.18 15.40
N GLY A 392 2.00 30.01 14.11
CA GLY A 392 2.76 29.23 13.14
C GLY A 392 2.37 27.75 13.07
N GLU A 393 1.62 27.23 14.04
CA GLU A 393 1.13 25.85 14.06
C GLU A 393 -0.28 25.75 13.47
N TYR A 394 -0.72 24.56 13.07
CA TYR A 394 -2.07 24.32 12.61
C TYR A 394 -3.08 24.55 13.72
N ALA A 395 -4.14 25.28 13.42
CA ALA A 395 -5.31 25.37 14.29
C ALA A 395 -6.18 24.12 14.06
N LEU A 396 -6.36 23.33 15.11
CA LEU A 396 -7.15 22.11 15.08
C LEU A 396 -8.48 22.29 15.81
N ASP A 397 -9.50 21.54 15.37
CA ASP A 397 -10.78 21.45 16.04
C ASP A 397 -10.74 20.49 17.25
N GLU A 398 -11.87 20.29 17.91
CA GLU A 398 -12.02 19.38 19.07
C GLU A 398 -11.71 17.89 18.75
N ASN A 399 -11.69 17.51 17.47
CA ASN A 399 -11.36 16.18 16.98
C ASN A 399 -9.92 16.06 16.48
N GLY A 400 -9.09 17.09 16.70
CA GLY A 400 -7.70 17.13 16.25
C GLY A 400 -7.54 17.32 14.73
N LYS A 401 -8.54 17.87 14.05
CA LYS A 401 -8.53 18.10 12.60
C LYS A 401 -8.39 19.58 12.26
N GLY A 402 -7.72 19.87 11.14
CA GLY A 402 -7.46 21.25 10.70
C GLY A 402 -8.74 22.07 10.51
N ILE A 403 -8.73 23.32 10.97
CA ILE A 403 -9.84 24.25 10.77
C ILE A 403 -9.71 24.92 9.39
N PRO A 404 -10.66 24.70 8.46
CA PRO A 404 -10.57 25.23 7.10
C PRO A 404 -10.46 26.75 7.04
N GLU A 405 -9.59 27.28 6.17
CA GLU A 405 -9.51 28.69 5.86
C GLU A 405 -10.72 29.15 5.03
N THR A 406 -10.92 30.48 4.97
CA THR A 406 -11.84 31.09 4.02
C THR A 406 -11.22 31.04 2.62
N ARG A 407 -12.03 30.73 1.61
CA ARG A 407 -11.62 30.69 0.21
C ARG A 407 -11.56 32.08 -0.40
N TYR A 408 -10.45 32.38 -1.09
CA TYR A 408 -10.26 33.64 -1.82
C TYR A 408 -9.80 33.37 -3.25
N ASP A 409 -10.26 34.22 -4.17
CA ASP A 409 -9.67 34.43 -5.48
C ASP A 409 -8.62 35.54 -5.39
N PHE A 410 -7.59 35.46 -6.25
CA PHE A 410 -6.49 36.42 -6.31
C PHE A 410 -6.38 36.95 -7.74
N ASP A 411 -6.41 38.27 -7.90
CA ASP A 411 -6.29 38.95 -9.20
C ASP A 411 -4.82 39.05 -9.69
N GLU A 412 -4.61 39.63 -10.89
CA GLU A 412 -3.28 39.80 -11.50
C GLU A 412 -2.31 40.64 -10.66
N GLN A 413 -2.79 41.42 -9.72
CA GLN A 413 -2.02 42.23 -8.78
C GLN A 413 -1.82 41.51 -7.42
N GLY A 414 -2.43 40.36 -7.24
CA GLY A 414 -2.42 39.61 -5.97
C GLY A 414 -3.43 40.10 -4.93
N ASN A 415 -4.39 40.97 -5.31
CA ASN A 415 -5.46 41.37 -4.40
C ASN A 415 -6.46 40.23 -4.25
N LYS A 416 -6.85 39.95 -2.99
CA LYS A 416 -7.79 38.87 -2.69
C LYS A 416 -9.23 39.32 -2.65
N THR A 417 -10.12 38.51 -3.20
CA THR A 417 -11.58 38.66 -3.15
C THR A 417 -12.18 37.41 -2.54
N VAL A 418 -13.06 37.57 -1.53
CA VAL A 418 -13.74 36.44 -0.90
C VAL A 418 -14.64 35.72 -1.89
N VAL A 419 -14.52 34.39 -1.96
CA VAL A 419 -15.47 33.55 -2.68
C VAL A 419 -16.67 33.30 -1.78
N SER A 420 -17.88 33.49 -2.29
CA SER A 420 -19.12 33.28 -1.55
C SER A 420 -19.88 32.08 -2.09
N ASP A 421 -20.56 31.37 -1.19
CA ASP A 421 -21.47 30.28 -1.53
C ASP A 421 -22.78 30.82 -2.15
N GLU A 422 -23.70 29.92 -2.49
CA GLU A 422 -25.01 30.26 -3.08
C GLU A 422 -25.90 31.12 -2.18
N ASN A 423 -25.59 31.16 -0.87
CA ASN A 423 -26.30 31.99 0.12
C ASN A 423 -25.60 33.33 0.39
N GLY A 424 -24.50 33.61 -0.31
CA GLY A 424 -23.70 34.84 -0.15
C GLY A 424 -22.79 34.80 1.11
N GLN A 425 -22.60 33.64 1.73
CA GLN A 425 -21.68 33.49 2.86
C GLN A 425 -20.26 33.14 2.37
N PRO A 426 -19.21 33.57 3.10
CA PRO A 426 -17.84 33.20 2.76
C PRO A 426 -17.65 31.67 2.66
N GLU A 427 -17.24 31.20 1.48
CA GLU A 427 -16.96 29.77 1.24
C GLU A 427 -15.72 29.34 2.05
N LYS A 428 -15.77 28.15 2.64
CA LYS A 428 -14.59 27.51 3.26
C LYS A 428 -13.83 26.70 2.23
N LEU A 429 -12.50 26.74 2.29
CA LEU A 429 -11.64 25.94 1.44
C LEU A 429 -11.58 24.51 1.99
N VAL A 430 -12.44 23.65 1.46
CA VAL A 430 -12.52 22.20 1.76
C VAL A 430 -12.52 21.40 0.46
N CYS A 431 -12.30 20.10 0.53
CA CYS A 431 -12.50 19.22 -0.61
C CYS A 431 -13.98 19.24 -1.01
N GLY A 432 -14.28 19.79 -2.17
CA GLY A 432 -15.60 19.80 -2.75
C GLY A 432 -16.04 18.42 -3.22
N ARG A 433 -17.30 18.30 -3.65
CA ARG A 433 -17.80 17.07 -4.28
C ARG A 433 -16.89 16.69 -5.46
N GLY A 434 -16.43 15.44 -5.47
CA GLY A 434 -15.55 14.93 -6.52
C GLY A 434 -14.10 15.39 -6.41
N VAL A 435 -13.65 15.80 -5.22
CA VAL A 435 -12.24 16.09 -4.94
C VAL A 435 -11.73 15.22 -3.80
N ALA A 436 -10.62 14.54 -4.02
CA ALA A 436 -9.84 13.82 -3.02
C ALA A 436 -8.41 14.36 -2.99
N TYR A 437 -7.66 14.03 -1.96
CA TYR A 437 -6.23 14.34 -1.90
C TYR A 437 -5.43 13.10 -1.54
N GLU A 438 -4.26 12.97 -2.17
CA GLU A 438 -3.30 11.90 -1.93
C GLU A 438 -2.09 12.48 -1.20
N PHE A 439 -1.88 12.03 0.02
CA PHE A 439 -0.79 12.49 0.88
C PHE A 439 0.46 11.66 0.61
N ALA A 440 1.55 12.33 0.18
CA ALA A 440 2.80 11.70 -0.24
C ALA A 440 4.01 12.35 0.45
N ALA A 441 4.34 11.89 1.65
CA ALA A 441 5.41 12.44 2.48
C ALA A 441 6.76 11.75 2.21
N SER A 442 7.39 11.97 1.06
CA SER A 442 8.68 11.33 0.70
C SER A 442 9.84 11.65 1.65
N LYS A 443 9.73 12.75 2.43
CA LYS A 443 10.74 13.17 3.41
C LYS A 443 10.48 12.64 4.82
N ALA A 444 9.36 11.95 5.06
CA ALA A 444 9.08 11.33 6.35
C ALA A 444 10.08 10.21 6.67
N ASN A 445 10.17 9.87 7.93
CA ASN A 445 10.98 8.73 8.38
C ASN A 445 10.12 7.44 8.35
N TRP A 446 10.16 6.72 7.22
CA TRP A 446 9.29 5.58 6.96
C TRP A 446 9.71 4.28 7.68
N ILE A 447 10.71 4.33 8.58
CA ILE A 447 11.01 3.25 9.53
C ILE A 447 10.49 3.55 10.94
N HIS A 448 9.82 4.69 11.12
CA HIS A 448 9.09 5.10 12.33
C HIS A 448 7.60 5.27 12.04
N SER A 449 6.78 4.98 13.04
CA SER A 449 5.34 5.18 12.96
C SER A 449 4.98 6.67 12.90
N PHE A 450 3.86 7.01 12.28
CA PHE A 450 3.29 8.36 12.33
C PHE A 450 2.76 8.75 13.72
N TYR A 451 2.66 7.81 14.65
CA TYR A 451 2.42 8.12 16.06
C TYR A 451 3.67 8.62 16.79
N GLU A 452 4.88 8.39 16.25
CA GLU A 452 6.16 8.71 16.88
C GLU A 452 6.60 10.16 16.59
N ALA A 453 7.46 10.70 17.49
CA ALA A 453 7.92 12.08 17.42
C ALA A 453 8.71 12.39 16.13
N GLU A 454 9.40 11.40 15.60
CA GLU A 454 10.20 11.47 14.37
C GLU A 454 9.38 11.90 13.15
N ASN A 455 8.07 11.60 13.16
CA ASN A 455 7.15 11.94 12.08
C ASN A 455 6.13 13.02 12.47
N ARG A 456 6.27 13.70 13.60
CA ARG A 456 5.26 14.65 14.10
C ARG A 456 4.92 15.75 13.09
N GLU A 457 5.89 16.25 12.33
CA GLU A 457 5.65 17.24 11.28
C GLU A 457 4.68 16.71 10.21
N PHE A 458 4.90 15.50 9.74
CA PHE A 458 4.08 14.86 8.70
C PHE A 458 2.73 14.40 9.24
N ALA A 459 2.71 13.89 10.46
CA ALA A 459 1.52 13.53 11.19
C ALA A 459 0.59 14.73 11.36
N SER A 460 1.11 15.89 11.79
CA SER A 460 0.36 17.14 11.91
C SER A 460 -0.23 17.60 10.58
N ALA A 461 0.48 17.38 9.46
CA ALA A 461 -0.04 17.72 8.15
C ALA A 461 -1.25 16.81 7.76
N ILE A 462 -1.21 15.52 8.08
CA ILE A 462 -2.36 14.60 7.88
C ILE A 462 -3.56 15.03 8.73
N GLU A 463 -3.34 15.32 10.02
CA GLU A 463 -4.37 15.83 10.93
C GLU A 463 -5.02 17.10 10.38
N ALA A 464 -4.19 18.00 9.85
CA ALA A 464 -4.67 19.24 9.24
C ALA A 464 -5.47 18.98 7.96
N TRP A 465 -4.98 18.15 7.04
CA TRP A 465 -5.70 17.77 5.82
C TRP A 465 -7.02 17.04 6.10
N ALA A 466 -7.09 16.25 7.16
CA ALA A 466 -8.31 15.55 7.57
C ALA A 466 -9.48 16.50 7.88
N GLY A 467 -9.20 17.74 8.25
CA GLY A 467 -10.20 18.79 8.43
C GLY A 467 -10.79 19.33 7.14
N LEU A 468 -10.14 19.07 6.00
CA LEU A 468 -10.61 19.52 4.68
C LEU A 468 -11.47 18.49 3.97
N GLY A 469 -11.72 17.31 4.55
CA GLY A 469 -12.56 16.26 3.98
C GLY A 469 -11.99 14.88 4.26
N SER A 470 -12.13 14.40 5.49
CA SER A 470 -11.45 13.19 5.99
C SER A 470 -11.77 11.88 5.23
N SER A 471 -12.96 11.77 4.63
CA SER A 471 -13.34 10.59 3.84
C SER A 471 -12.62 10.50 2.48
N ASN A 472 -11.87 11.52 2.11
CA ASN A 472 -11.20 11.66 0.82
C ASN A 472 -9.67 11.62 0.94
N LEU A 473 -9.13 11.09 2.04
CA LEU A 473 -7.69 10.93 2.24
C LEU A 473 -7.20 9.65 1.55
N TYR A 474 -6.30 9.82 0.61
CA TYR A 474 -5.51 8.76 -0.01
C TYR A 474 -4.07 8.86 0.48
N ILE A 475 -3.35 7.75 0.56
CA ILE A 475 -1.99 7.68 1.08
C ILE A 475 -1.06 7.04 0.05
N TRP A 476 0.01 7.74 -0.28
CA TRP A 476 1.18 7.18 -0.94
C TRP A 476 2.18 6.76 0.14
N SER A 477 2.23 5.47 0.42
CA SER A 477 3.11 4.88 1.43
C SER A 477 4.43 4.49 0.79
N TYR A 478 5.52 5.05 1.30
CA TYR A 478 6.87 4.77 0.80
C TYR A 478 7.50 3.63 1.61
N GLU A 479 7.66 2.46 1.03
CA GLU A 479 7.98 1.26 1.79
C GLU A 479 9.37 0.68 1.55
N ILE A 480 10.17 1.34 0.72
CA ILE A 480 11.52 0.90 0.35
C ILE A 480 12.48 2.09 0.28
N SER A 481 13.78 1.79 0.14
CA SER A 481 14.76 2.79 -0.28
C SER A 481 14.90 2.76 -1.81
N TYR A 482 14.54 3.84 -2.49
CA TYR A 482 14.65 3.94 -3.95
C TYR A 482 16.08 3.89 -4.46
N TYR A 483 17.05 4.29 -3.62
CA TYR A 483 18.47 4.24 -3.97
C TYR A 483 19.12 2.87 -3.73
N GLN A 484 18.40 1.93 -3.07
CA GLN A 484 19.00 0.71 -2.54
C GLN A 484 18.03 -0.49 -2.58
N TYR A 485 17.55 -0.86 -3.77
CA TYR A 485 16.56 -1.93 -3.95
C TYR A 485 17.00 -3.29 -3.39
N LEU A 486 18.30 -3.57 -3.41
CA LEU A 486 18.83 -4.85 -2.96
C LEU A 486 19.10 -4.93 -1.45
N TYR A 487 18.90 -3.83 -0.73
CA TYR A 487 19.09 -3.77 0.72
C TYR A 487 17.76 -3.87 1.46
N PRO A 488 17.72 -4.56 2.63
CA PRO A 488 16.52 -4.59 3.45
C PRO A 488 16.19 -3.19 4.02
N TYR A 489 14.92 -2.85 4.05
CA TYR A 489 14.40 -1.60 4.61
C TYR A 489 13.51 -1.92 5.81
N ASN A 490 13.88 -1.43 7.01
CA ASN A 490 13.35 -1.93 8.29
C ASN A 490 12.04 -1.25 8.71
N ASN A 491 10.98 -1.41 7.95
CA ASN A 491 9.66 -0.84 8.24
C ASN A 491 8.56 -1.86 8.55
N TYR A 492 8.87 -3.14 8.67
CA TYR A 492 7.84 -4.19 8.78
C TYR A 492 6.93 -4.02 9.99
N GLN A 493 7.48 -3.65 11.15
CA GLN A 493 6.71 -3.53 12.40
C GLN A 493 5.76 -2.33 12.41
N ILE A 494 6.12 -1.26 11.70
CA ILE A 494 5.37 0.00 11.75
C ILE A 494 4.28 0.11 10.66
N LEU A 495 4.22 -0.83 9.72
CA LEU A 495 3.24 -0.79 8.64
C LEU A 495 1.80 -0.78 9.18
N LEU A 496 1.49 -1.70 10.11
CA LEU A 496 0.16 -1.79 10.70
C LEU A 496 -0.17 -0.55 11.55
N ASP A 497 0.80 -0.02 12.30
CA ASP A 497 0.62 1.20 13.07
C ASP A 497 0.33 2.39 12.15
N ASN A 498 1.02 2.50 11.03
CA ASN A 498 0.77 3.53 10.04
C ASN A 498 -0.62 3.38 9.40
N PHE A 499 -1.06 2.15 9.10
CA PHE A 499 -2.41 1.93 8.58
C PHE A 499 -3.49 2.31 9.59
N LYS A 500 -3.30 2.02 10.88
CA LYS A 500 -4.18 2.51 11.95
C LYS A 500 -4.24 4.03 11.97
N TYR A 501 -3.07 4.68 12.00
CA TYR A 501 -2.98 6.14 12.02
C TYR A 501 -3.72 6.78 10.85
N PHE A 502 -3.45 6.34 9.63
CA PHE A 502 -4.11 6.90 8.45
C PHE A 502 -5.62 6.64 8.47
N LYS A 503 -6.06 5.48 8.97
CA LYS A 503 -7.48 5.14 9.08
C LYS A 503 -8.22 6.05 10.05
N GLU A 504 -7.63 6.40 11.18
CA GLU A 504 -8.20 7.33 12.17
C GLU A 504 -8.48 8.72 11.58
N PHE A 505 -7.64 9.15 10.63
CA PHE A 505 -7.81 10.42 9.93
C PHE A 505 -8.57 10.30 8.58
N GLY A 506 -9.27 9.18 8.35
CA GLY A 506 -10.16 8.99 7.21
C GLY A 506 -9.50 8.43 5.96
N GLY A 507 -8.37 7.76 6.10
CA GLY A 507 -7.71 7.04 5.02
C GLY A 507 -8.63 6.00 4.39
N ASN A 508 -8.77 6.02 3.06
CA ASN A 508 -9.59 5.10 2.29
C ASN A 508 -8.85 4.40 1.14
N PHE A 509 -7.72 4.93 0.76
CA PHE A 509 -6.86 4.41 -0.29
C PHE A 509 -5.42 4.36 0.21
N ILE A 510 -4.75 3.22 0.05
CA ILE A 510 -3.30 3.11 0.25
C ILE A 510 -2.65 2.56 -1.01
N TYR A 511 -1.61 3.26 -1.45
CA TYR A 511 -0.68 2.83 -2.47
C TYR A 511 0.68 2.59 -1.81
N PRO A 512 1.02 1.33 -1.46
CA PRO A 512 2.32 1.00 -0.88
C PRO A 512 3.35 0.90 -2.00
N GLU A 513 4.18 1.91 -2.15
CA GLU A 513 5.20 1.93 -3.18
C GLU A 513 6.39 1.03 -2.81
N GLY A 514 6.55 -0.03 -3.59
CA GLY A 514 7.62 -1.02 -3.48
C GLY A 514 8.55 -1.01 -4.71
N THR A 515 9.25 -2.11 -4.92
CA THR A 515 10.15 -2.30 -6.07
C THR A 515 9.36 -2.68 -7.33
N TRP A 516 8.72 -1.73 -7.96
CA TRP A 516 7.83 -1.96 -9.09
C TRP A 516 8.53 -2.45 -10.37
N GLU A 517 9.86 -2.33 -10.46
CA GLU A 517 10.68 -2.78 -11.59
C GLU A 517 11.23 -4.20 -11.42
N ASN A 518 11.16 -4.79 -10.21
CA ASN A 518 11.70 -6.11 -9.90
C ASN A 518 10.60 -7.07 -9.41
N MET A 519 10.65 -8.32 -9.85
CA MET A 519 9.66 -9.34 -9.48
C MET A 519 9.93 -10.01 -8.13
N ASN A 520 11.19 -10.25 -7.81
CA ASN A 520 11.62 -11.03 -6.63
C ASN A 520 12.79 -10.36 -5.92
N ASN A 521 12.51 -9.22 -5.31
CA ASN A 521 13.50 -8.46 -4.56
C ASN A 521 13.79 -9.12 -3.20
N PRO A 522 15.06 -9.11 -2.73
CA PRO A 522 15.42 -9.53 -1.37
C PRO A 522 14.88 -8.56 -0.32
N GLY A 523 15.22 -8.80 0.94
CA GLY A 523 14.80 -7.97 2.05
C GLY A 523 13.34 -8.21 2.42
N PHE A 524 12.90 -9.47 2.33
CA PHE A 524 11.56 -9.92 2.73
C PHE A 524 10.41 -9.12 2.08
N ALA A 525 10.56 -8.76 0.80
CA ALA A 525 9.54 -8.04 0.05
C ALA A 525 8.19 -8.78 0.05
N LYS A 526 8.19 -10.12 -0.03
CA LYS A 526 6.95 -10.93 0.02
C LYS A 526 6.28 -10.89 1.40
N LEU A 527 7.05 -10.80 2.48
CA LEU A 527 6.48 -10.57 3.82
C LEU A 527 5.80 -9.20 3.90
N ARG A 528 6.42 -8.16 3.33
CA ARG A 528 5.82 -6.81 3.29
C ARG A 528 4.51 -6.83 2.52
N ASP A 529 4.47 -7.46 1.35
CA ASP A 529 3.24 -7.63 0.57
C ASP A 529 2.15 -8.35 1.38
N TYR A 530 2.52 -9.39 2.12
CA TYR A 530 1.60 -10.14 2.97
C TYR A 530 1.04 -9.28 4.12
N ILE A 531 1.90 -8.55 4.83
CA ILE A 531 1.49 -7.62 5.89
C ILE A 531 0.57 -6.54 5.31
N ASN A 532 0.92 -5.95 4.17
CA ASN A 532 0.12 -4.93 3.50
C ASN A 532 -1.28 -5.46 3.14
N SER A 533 -1.36 -6.65 2.56
CA SER A 533 -2.66 -7.22 2.17
C SER A 533 -3.59 -7.43 3.35
N LYS A 534 -3.04 -7.92 4.48
CA LYS A 534 -3.81 -8.18 5.71
C LYS A 534 -4.13 -6.90 6.47
N GLY A 535 -3.15 -6.04 6.67
CA GLY A 535 -3.31 -4.79 7.43
C GLY A 535 -4.21 -3.76 6.72
N MET A 536 -4.21 -3.69 5.39
CA MET A 536 -5.15 -2.85 4.67
C MET A 536 -6.58 -3.44 4.65
N PHE A 537 -6.72 -4.75 4.83
CA PHE A 537 -8.03 -5.37 4.98
C PHE A 537 -8.58 -5.17 6.39
N ASP A 538 -7.77 -5.47 7.42
CA ASP A 538 -8.06 -5.29 8.84
C ASP A 538 -6.89 -4.61 9.53
N VAL A 539 -7.03 -3.31 9.83
CA VAL A 539 -5.98 -2.52 10.49
C VAL A 539 -5.68 -2.98 11.91
N ASN A 540 -6.57 -3.77 12.50
CA ASN A 540 -6.39 -4.36 13.84
C ASN A 540 -5.71 -5.73 13.81
N SER A 541 -5.17 -6.17 12.67
CA SER A 541 -4.37 -7.39 12.55
C SER A 541 -3.17 -7.39 13.49
N ASP A 542 -2.80 -8.57 14.01
CA ASP A 542 -1.60 -8.73 14.86
C ASP A 542 -0.35 -8.98 14.01
N TYR A 543 0.65 -8.12 14.16
CA TYR A 543 1.91 -8.20 13.43
C TYR A 543 2.64 -9.54 13.68
N ASN A 544 2.72 -9.99 14.94
CA ASN A 544 3.47 -11.20 15.27
C ASN A 544 2.78 -12.44 14.70
N GLU A 545 1.45 -12.51 14.77
CA GLU A 545 0.68 -13.60 14.16
C GLU A 545 0.90 -13.68 12.65
N LEU A 546 0.87 -12.53 11.97
CA LEU A 546 1.12 -12.47 10.52
C LEU A 546 2.53 -12.93 10.17
N VAL A 547 3.54 -12.43 10.87
CA VAL A 547 4.93 -12.79 10.61
C VAL A 547 5.20 -14.26 10.93
N ASP A 548 4.71 -14.77 12.07
CA ASP A 548 4.88 -16.17 12.45
C ASP A 548 4.22 -17.11 11.45
N LYS A 549 3.00 -16.77 11.01
CA LYS A 549 2.29 -17.52 9.96
C LYS A 549 3.04 -17.50 8.64
N PHE A 550 3.55 -16.32 8.23
CA PHE A 550 4.33 -16.20 7.00
C PHE A 550 5.57 -17.09 7.03
N PHE A 551 6.41 -17.00 8.07
CA PHE A 551 7.62 -17.81 8.15
C PHE A 551 7.31 -19.30 8.18
N LYS A 552 6.32 -19.72 8.96
CA LYS A 552 5.88 -21.13 9.07
C LYS A 552 5.57 -21.75 7.71
N TYR A 553 4.91 -21.03 6.83
CA TYR A 553 4.42 -21.59 5.58
C TYR A 553 5.28 -21.24 4.37
N TYR A 554 5.87 -20.05 4.35
CA TYR A 554 6.71 -19.60 3.24
C TYR A 554 8.08 -20.28 3.22
N PHE A 555 8.63 -20.62 4.40
CA PHE A 555 9.93 -21.28 4.52
C PHE A 555 9.87 -22.72 5.06
N ARG A 556 8.73 -23.18 5.58
CA ARG A 556 8.54 -24.51 6.13
C ARG A 556 9.64 -24.86 7.16
N GLU A 557 10.36 -25.98 6.97
CA GLU A 557 11.42 -26.43 7.88
C GLU A 557 12.61 -25.47 7.96
N ALA A 558 12.83 -24.67 6.92
CA ALA A 558 13.85 -23.61 6.97
C ALA A 558 13.39 -22.37 7.79
N ALA A 559 12.12 -22.32 8.22
CA ALA A 559 11.57 -21.17 8.95
C ALA A 559 12.38 -20.74 10.17
N PRO A 560 12.85 -21.62 11.06
CA PRO A 560 13.64 -21.19 12.23
C PRO A 560 14.93 -20.46 11.85
N VAL A 561 15.63 -20.94 10.82
CA VAL A 561 16.88 -20.34 10.33
C VAL A 561 16.60 -19.00 9.64
N MET A 562 15.58 -18.95 8.78
CA MET A 562 15.20 -17.74 8.05
C MET A 562 14.64 -16.67 9.00
N ARG A 563 13.89 -17.08 10.04
CA ARG A 563 13.40 -16.14 11.08
C ARG A 563 14.55 -15.55 11.88
N LYS A 564 15.56 -16.36 12.21
CA LYS A 564 16.77 -15.90 12.89
C LYS A 564 17.50 -14.86 12.03
N TYR A 565 17.70 -15.13 10.74
CA TYR A 565 18.30 -14.20 9.78
C TYR A 565 17.51 -12.88 9.73
N PHE A 566 16.20 -12.94 9.57
CA PHE A 566 15.33 -11.76 9.57
C PHE A 566 15.50 -10.91 10.84
N ASN A 567 15.47 -11.55 12.01
CA ASN A 567 15.63 -10.86 13.29
C ASN A 567 17.02 -10.20 13.42
N GLU A 568 18.08 -10.88 12.98
CA GLU A 568 19.44 -10.34 13.00
C GLU A 568 19.58 -9.13 12.07
N VAL A 569 18.97 -9.17 10.89
CA VAL A 569 18.93 -8.03 9.96
C VAL A 569 18.21 -6.84 10.60
N GLN A 570 17.03 -7.06 11.21
CA GLN A 570 16.29 -5.99 11.88
C GLN A 570 17.08 -5.38 13.05
N VAL A 571 17.65 -6.21 13.91
CA VAL A 571 18.48 -5.74 15.05
C VAL A 571 19.65 -4.91 14.53
N ASN A 572 20.34 -5.39 13.49
CA ASN A 572 21.47 -4.68 12.91
C ASN A 572 21.08 -3.32 12.33
N LEU A 573 19.95 -3.24 11.63
CA LEU A 573 19.42 -1.98 11.10
C LEU A 573 19.01 -1.02 12.20
N THR A 574 18.37 -1.49 13.26
CA THR A 574 17.99 -0.67 14.42
C THR A 574 19.22 -0.10 15.15
N ILE A 575 20.27 -0.89 15.35
CA ILE A 575 21.51 -0.41 15.99
C ILE A 575 22.22 0.64 15.13
N ASN A 576 22.13 0.53 13.81
CA ASN A 576 22.79 1.43 12.86
C ASN A 576 21.84 2.47 12.26
N GLU A 577 20.71 2.73 12.84
CA GLU A 577 19.71 3.67 12.32
C GLU A 577 20.27 5.07 12.09
N ASN A 578 21.16 5.54 12.95
CA ASN A 578 21.84 6.83 12.79
C ASN A 578 22.70 6.91 11.50
N ILE A 579 23.03 5.78 10.88
CA ILE A 579 23.75 5.69 9.59
C ILE A 579 22.77 5.48 8.45
N THR A 580 21.87 4.51 8.59
CA THR A 580 20.94 4.10 7.53
C THR A 580 19.86 5.15 7.31
N GLY A 581 19.37 5.74 8.40
CA GLY A 581 18.20 6.61 8.38
C GLY A 581 16.93 5.89 7.91
N GLY A 582 15.82 6.60 7.87
CA GLY A 582 14.54 6.09 7.40
C GLY A 582 13.98 6.83 6.20
N ARG A 583 14.80 7.66 5.54
CA ARG A 583 14.39 8.38 4.32
C ARG A 583 14.59 7.50 3.10
N VAL A 584 13.59 7.50 2.24
CA VAL A 584 13.57 6.65 1.03
C VAL A 584 14.65 7.00 -0.01
N HIS A 585 15.13 8.24 -0.02
CA HIS A 585 16.23 8.70 -0.86
C HIS A 585 17.53 8.82 -0.05
N SER A 586 18.00 7.72 0.53
CA SER A 586 19.22 7.67 1.33
C SER A 586 20.16 6.57 0.85
N TYR A 587 21.44 6.88 0.77
CA TYR A 587 22.49 5.87 0.53
C TYR A 587 23.01 5.21 1.81
N GLY A 588 22.45 5.55 2.97
CA GLY A 588 22.92 5.05 4.26
C GLY A 588 22.91 3.53 4.39
N LEU A 589 21.93 2.85 3.73
CA LEU A 589 21.88 1.38 3.70
C LEU A 589 23.07 0.73 3.03
N SER A 590 23.81 1.41 2.15
CA SER A 590 25.02 0.87 1.52
C SER A 590 26.31 1.19 2.25
N ASP A 591 26.25 1.79 3.44
CA ASP A 591 27.46 2.08 4.23
C ASP A 591 28.09 0.79 4.78
N ASN A 592 29.39 0.61 4.60
CA ASN A 592 30.12 -0.59 5.02
C ASN A 592 30.07 -0.84 6.53
N ARG A 593 29.91 0.22 7.33
CA ARG A 593 29.81 0.12 8.79
C ARG A 593 28.55 -0.64 9.24
N VAL A 594 27.49 -0.58 8.44
CA VAL A 594 26.23 -1.26 8.71
C VAL A 594 26.39 -2.77 8.50
N TRP A 595 27.18 -3.20 7.52
CA TRP A 595 27.27 -4.60 7.09
C TRP A 595 28.69 -5.16 7.22
N PRO A 596 29.20 -5.42 8.44
CA PRO A 596 30.52 -6.03 8.60
C PRO A 596 30.65 -7.36 7.85
N GLU A 597 31.80 -7.60 7.21
CA GLU A 597 32.05 -8.81 6.40
C GLU A 597 31.72 -10.13 7.13
N ALA A 598 32.15 -10.24 8.39
CA ALA A 598 31.91 -11.41 9.20
C ALA A 598 30.41 -11.70 9.43
N LEU A 599 29.59 -10.65 9.59
CA LEU A 599 28.14 -10.75 9.75
C LEU A 599 27.50 -11.27 8.45
N VAL A 600 27.83 -10.63 7.33
CA VAL A 600 27.27 -10.95 6.02
C VAL A 600 27.69 -12.37 5.57
N THR A 601 28.94 -12.75 5.80
CA THR A 601 29.43 -14.11 5.52
C THR A 601 28.76 -15.15 6.41
N GLY A 602 28.48 -14.79 7.68
CA GLY A 602 27.73 -15.65 8.59
C GLY A 602 26.33 -15.99 8.10
N TRP A 603 25.66 -15.03 7.47
CA TRP A 603 24.34 -15.25 6.88
C TRP A 603 24.35 -16.20 5.69
N LEU A 604 25.42 -16.20 4.85
CA LEU A 604 25.52 -17.20 3.77
C LEU A 604 25.52 -18.62 4.29
N ASN A 605 26.19 -18.88 5.41
CA ASN A 605 26.14 -20.20 6.07
C ASN A 605 24.71 -20.54 6.54
N SER A 606 23.94 -19.52 6.99
CA SER A 606 22.54 -19.73 7.36
C SER A 606 21.68 -20.14 6.17
N PHE A 607 21.90 -19.58 4.98
CA PHE A 607 21.19 -20.01 3.78
C PHE A 607 21.56 -21.44 3.35
N GLU A 608 22.81 -21.87 3.51
CA GLU A 608 23.20 -23.28 3.29
C GLU A 608 22.47 -24.22 4.25
N VAL A 609 22.36 -23.85 5.54
CA VAL A 609 21.58 -24.61 6.51
C VAL A 609 20.09 -24.64 6.09
N ALA A 610 19.52 -23.50 5.72
CA ALA A 610 18.12 -23.41 5.27
C ALA A 610 17.85 -24.32 4.05
N GLN A 611 18.76 -24.35 3.06
CA GLN A 611 18.65 -25.25 1.91
C GLN A 611 18.71 -26.72 2.32
N ASN A 612 19.56 -27.08 3.30
CA ASN A 612 19.68 -28.45 3.79
C ASN A 612 18.40 -28.92 4.52
N GLU A 613 17.72 -28.03 5.27
CA GLU A 613 16.46 -28.36 5.97
C GLU A 613 15.33 -28.75 5.03
N ILE A 614 15.34 -28.27 3.80
CA ILE A 614 14.30 -28.55 2.80
C ILE A 614 14.65 -29.70 1.84
N LEU A 615 15.88 -30.28 1.91
CA LEU A 615 16.33 -31.32 0.98
C LEU A 615 15.41 -32.53 0.92
N LYS A 616 14.70 -32.86 2.00
CA LYS A 616 13.74 -33.97 2.04
C LYS A 616 12.63 -33.86 0.98
N TYR A 617 12.27 -32.66 0.59
CA TYR A 617 11.24 -32.43 -0.41
C TYR A 617 11.71 -32.72 -1.83
N LYS A 618 13.02 -32.73 -2.09
CA LYS A 618 13.56 -32.96 -3.44
C LYS A 618 13.10 -34.27 -4.05
N GLU A 619 12.89 -35.30 -3.21
CA GLU A 619 12.44 -36.63 -3.65
C GLU A 619 10.94 -36.86 -3.42
N THR A 620 10.34 -36.16 -2.45
CA THR A 620 8.95 -36.40 -2.03
C THR A 620 7.96 -35.42 -2.65
N ASP A 621 8.41 -34.19 -2.95
CA ASP A 621 7.60 -33.11 -3.51
C ASP A 621 8.51 -32.10 -4.22
N ALA A 622 8.88 -32.40 -5.47
CA ALA A 622 9.83 -31.59 -6.23
C ALA A 622 9.34 -30.15 -6.48
N GLU A 623 8.03 -29.96 -6.66
CA GLU A 623 7.43 -28.62 -6.88
C GLU A 623 7.59 -27.77 -5.61
N LEU A 624 7.28 -28.32 -4.45
CA LEU A 624 7.49 -27.65 -3.17
C LEU A 624 8.98 -27.36 -2.92
N TYR A 625 9.86 -28.29 -3.26
CA TYR A 625 11.31 -28.09 -3.13
C TYR A 625 11.80 -26.90 -3.97
N GLU A 626 11.36 -26.80 -5.22
CA GLU A 626 11.72 -25.70 -6.12
C GLU A 626 11.20 -24.36 -5.58
N ALA A 627 9.95 -24.30 -5.11
CA ALA A 627 9.38 -23.10 -4.52
C ALA A 627 10.16 -22.64 -3.27
N LEU A 628 10.43 -23.56 -2.32
CA LEU A 628 11.18 -23.25 -1.10
C LEU A 628 12.63 -22.85 -1.39
N SER A 629 13.28 -23.53 -2.35
CA SER A 629 14.65 -23.19 -2.78
C SER A 629 14.69 -21.76 -3.36
N LYS A 630 13.70 -21.40 -4.16
CA LYS A 630 13.55 -20.06 -4.72
C LYS A 630 13.33 -19.00 -3.61
N HIS A 631 12.50 -19.30 -2.61
CA HIS A 631 12.25 -18.39 -1.49
C HIS A 631 13.55 -18.08 -0.71
N ILE A 632 14.36 -19.10 -0.44
CA ILE A 632 15.65 -18.95 0.22
C ILE A 632 16.64 -18.20 -0.68
N LEU A 633 16.65 -18.51 -2.00
CA LEU A 633 17.54 -17.88 -2.97
C LEU A 633 17.28 -16.36 -3.07
N ILE A 634 16.02 -15.93 -3.09
CA ILE A 634 15.64 -14.51 -3.11
C ILE A 634 16.32 -13.76 -1.97
N GLU A 635 16.21 -14.26 -0.73
CA GLU A 635 16.76 -13.57 0.43
C GLU A 635 18.31 -13.61 0.48
N SER A 636 18.92 -14.57 -0.19
CA SER A 636 20.39 -14.65 -0.30
C SER A 636 21.00 -13.60 -1.22
N LEU A 637 20.20 -12.97 -2.09
CA LEU A 637 20.70 -11.95 -3.02
C LEU A 637 21.33 -10.77 -2.31
N PHE A 638 20.72 -10.28 -1.22
CA PHE A 638 21.25 -9.14 -0.47
C PHE A 638 22.68 -9.38 0.07
N PRO A 639 22.94 -10.39 0.92
CA PRO A 639 24.30 -10.59 1.43
C PRO A 639 25.32 -10.92 0.34
N ARG A 640 24.93 -11.64 -0.72
CA ARG A 640 25.79 -11.91 -1.88
C ARG A 640 26.14 -10.62 -2.62
N TYR A 641 25.18 -9.71 -2.81
CA TYR A 641 25.42 -8.40 -3.42
C TYR A 641 26.41 -7.56 -2.62
N VAL A 642 26.26 -7.54 -1.28
CA VAL A 642 27.19 -6.83 -0.39
C VAL A 642 28.61 -7.39 -0.52
N LEU A 643 28.79 -8.71 -0.48
CA LEU A 643 30.12 -9.33 -0.63
C LEU A 643 30.73 -9.04 -2.01
N CYS A 644 29.95 -9.13 -3.08
CA CYS A 644 30.39 -8.90 -4.45
C CYS A 644 30.80 -7.45 -4.71
N THR A 645 30.20 -6.47 -3.98
CA THR A 645 30.41 -5.03 -4.20
C THR A 645 31.33 -4.38 -3.18
N LYS A 646 31.30 -4.82 -1.91
CA LYS A 646 32.00 -4.15 -0.81
C LYS A 646 33.23 -4.91 -0.31
N TYR A 647 33.24 -6.24 -0.46
CA TYR A 647 34.26 -7.13 0.08
C TYR A 647 34.97 -7.99 -0.98
N ASP A 648 34.96 -7.53 -2.23
CA ASP A 648 35.56 -8.23 -3.36
C ASP A 648 37.06 -8.53 -3.16
N LYS A 649 37.78 -7.69 -2.41
CA LYS A 649 39.21 -7.85 -2.08
C LYS A 649 39.49 -8.94 -1.05
N SER A 650 38.49 -9.44 -0.34
CA SER A 650 38.62 -10.51 0.63
C SER A 650 38.68 -11.90 -0.02
N PHE A 651 38.42 -11.96 -1.32
CA PHE A 651 38.37 -13.21 -2.10
C PHE A 651 39.49 -13.25 -3.16
N SER A 652 39.91 -14.45 -3.54
CA SER A 652 40.77 -14.61 -4.71
C SER A 652 40.02 -14.16 -5.99
N THR A 653 40.78 -13.81 -7.03
CA THR A 653 40.22 -13.38 -8.31
C THR A 653 39.23 -14.41 -8.91
N SER A 654 39.52 -15.70 -8.77
CA SER A 654 38.64 -16.76 -9.26
C SER A 654 37.36 -16.89 -8.44
N GLN A 655 37.48 -16.78 -7.10
CA GLN A 655 36.32 -16.85 -6.21
C GLN A 655 35.34 -15.71 -6.44
N ILE A 656 35.83 -14.48 -6.43
CA ILE A 656 34.97 -13.31 -6.62
C ILE A 656 34.33 -13.29 -8.01
N LYS A 657 35.05 -13.74 -9.04
CA LYS A 657 34.51 -13.87 -10.39
C LYS A 657 33.33 -14.86 -10.43
N GLU A 658 33.50 -16.03 -9.81
CA GLU A 658 32.43 -17.04 -9.76
C GLU A 658 31.23 -16.56 -8.93
N MET A 659 31.47 -15.91 -7.79
CA MET A 659 30.40 -15.33 -6.97
C MET A 659 29.58 -14.28 -7.75
N ARG A 660 30.25 -13.40 -8.50
CA ARG A 660 29.63 -12.37 -9.32
C ARG A 660 28.81 -12.97 -10.46
N LYS A 661 29.34 -13.99 -11.17
CA LYS A 661 28.61 -14.72 -12.22
C LYS A 661 27.35 -15.39 -11.67
N SER A 662 27.49 -16.10 -10.56
CA SER A 662 26.37 -16.78 -9.91
C SER A 662 25.33 -15.78 -9.41
N PHE A 663 25.75 -14.67 -8.80
CA PHE A 663 24.82 -13.61 -8.36
C PHE A 663 24.00 -13.06 -9.53
N LEU A 664 24.65 -12.64 -10.62
CA LEU A 664 23.97 -12.07 -11.78
C LEU A 664 23.00 -13.05 -12.41
N LYS A 665 23.42 -14.30 -12.59
CA LYS A 665 22.55 -15.34 -13.13
C LYS A 665 21.28 -15.50 -12.28
N ASP A 666 21.43 -15.64 -10.98
CA ASP A 666 20.30 -15.85 -10.08
C ASP A 666 19.40 -14.59 -10.01
N PHE A 667 19.98 -13.38 -10.04
CA PHE A 667 19.26 -12.12 -10.06
C PHE A 667 18.36 -11.98 -11.30
N GLU A 668 18.91 -12.30 -12.48
CA GLU A 668 18.20 -12.27 -13.76
C GLU A 668 17.16 -13.41 -13.86
N ASP A 669 17.50 -14.63 -13.45
CA ASP A 669 16.60 -15.79 -13.44
C ASP A 669 15.37 -15.55 -12.54
N LEU A 670 15.54 -14.76 -11.48
CA LEU A 670 14.45 -14.31 -10.60
C LEU A 670 13.59 -13.18 -11.19
N GLY A 671 13.92 -12.70 -12.38
CA GLY A 671 13.16 -11.63 -13.09
C GLY A 671 13.43 -10.23 -12.54
N ASN A 672 14.57 -10.02 -11.88
CA ASN A 672 14.99 -8.70 -11.43
C ASN A 672 15.82 -8.00 -12.51
N THR A 673 15.77 -6.68 -12.56
CA THR A 673 16.46 -5.87 -13.59
C THR A 673 17.23 -4.70 -13.01
N THR A 674 16.78 -4.12 -11.89
CA THR A 674 17.29 -2.86 -11.34
C THR A 674 17.86 -3.04 -9.94
N HIS A 675 18.90 -2.28 -9.62
CA HIS A 675 19.48 -2.20 -8.27
C HIS A 675 19.06 -0.95 -7.51
N GLN A 676 18.51 0.02 -8.22
CA GLN A 676 18.00 1.29 -7.77
C GLN A 676 16.86 1.69 -8.72
N GLU A 677 15.96 2.55 -8.31
CA GLU A 677 14.88 3.05 -9.15
C GLU A 677 15.45 3.63 -10.46
N HIS A 678 14.95 3.15 -11.59
CA HIS A 678 15.38 3.49 -12.95
C HIS A 678 16.82 3.11 -13.34
N PHE A 679 17.59 2.48 -12.46
CA PHE A 679 18.98 2.10 -12.73
C PHE A 679 19.13 0.57 -12.78
N VAL A 680 19.53 0.09 -13.94
CA VAL A 680 19.70 -1.34 -14.20
C VAL A 680 20.93 -1.89 -13.49
N ILE A 681 20.92 -3.19 -13.19
CA ILE A 681 22.02 -3.85 -12.47
C ILE A 681 23.36 -3.72 -13.18
N SER A 682 23.37 -3.62 -14.52
CA SER A 682 24.59 -3.42 -15.31
C SER A 682 25.33 -2.12 -15.01
N ASP A 683 24.67 -1.09 -14.48
CA ASP A 683 25.32 0.17 -14.10
C ASP A 683 26.34 -0.04 -12.97
N VAL A 684 26.10 -0.98 -12.07
CA VAL A 684 27.02 -1.39 -11.00
C VAL A 684 27.98 -2.48 -11.45
N THR A 685 27.49 -3.42 -12.27
CA THR A 685 28.23 -4.65 -12.59
C THR A 685 29.12 -4.55 -13.84
N SER A 686 29.00 -3.49 -14.62
CA SER A 686 29.85 -3.24 -15.80
C SER A 686 31.36 -3.22 -15.48
N GLY A 687 31.74 -2.85 -14.25
CA GLY A 687 33.12 -2.90 -13.76
C GLY A 687 33.55 -4.29 -13.23
N TRP A 688 32.67 -5.29 -13.22
CA TRP A 688 33.01 -6.63 -12.79
C TRP A 688 33.66 -7.40 -13.93
N ASN A 689 34.94 -7.69 -13.81
CA ASN A 689 35.64 -8.47 -14.81
C ASN A 689 35.14 -9.94 -14.78
N LEU A 690 34.21 -10.26 -15.67
CA LEU A 690 33.53 -11.54 -15.75
C LEU A 690 34.05 -12.47 -16.87
N ASP A 691 34.99 -11.98 -17.71
CA ASP A 691 35.60 -12.73 -18.82
C ASP A 691 36.65 -13.75 -18.39
#